data_2b52340aadb1d5dfa1320eb6250aabe3
#
_entry.id   2b52340aadb1d5dfa1320eb6250aabe3
#
_cell.length_a   1.000
_cell.length_b   1.000
_cell.length_c   1.000
_cell.angle_alpha   90.00
_cell.angle_beta   90.00
_cell.angle_gamma   90.00
#
_symmetry.space_group_name_H-M   'P 1'
#
loop_
_entity.id
_entity.type
_entity.pdbx_description
1 polymer ?
#
loop_
_entity_poly.entity_id
_entity_poly.type
_entity_poly.pdbx_seq_one_letter_code
_entity_poly.pdbx_strand_id
1 'polypeptide(L)'
;MSAGPRLASIDSTQSPILNLLFGALLPGTTLNLSVADWNNLAGANINLNALLTQLNGGVVVSDPSQVLNANITLGQLRAAMVQVLQADGQTAAANVLNALPLGVAGTSGSIRLADILQIALPTGSLATVRLNVLDLLTGGVQLYNFRNVLTTPAPITVNTAALGLNGVANVRLWLQAVEPPVYTCGAAGAAFHSAAIRIKLDLDLVQGLNTGTLSAALNGLNLLGVSLSNTSVTADVLHLQVYADVARAEGSISAINLVGNAVTLQARPGLVNLYVGQISDATFFNRSTVLTDTALSAATLTSLSVRVRVSANVLGLLTPIADITVPLTVSIRSFATATPGLQSASFTGPYPQTRTLNAGTVSAATMVSTLVNSLSIQVTSGNPTVTLLGGIALPLPVADLVNGIVNVLLTPIRTQVNALVTPVLTAVLGGVVDNLLGLLGIRIGQAVFTVEGITQACAATVQLVKDLQPTSDSGRFNLSITYNGSTVGSASNVGNNGATAAVITVPGGSYALAEAAAAGTTLTRYASTWQCTDQNNTVVSSGSGGSFTLQAPAMTATAVTLVCRITNRTRQADLSITKTDGSGSYTPGSTATYTLLVRNDGPDAVTNAVVTDSLPGGTTLRGAWTCSATSGSTCAAASGGAVGANAVNVGVNLINGGQATISVPVSFSSNPGAY
;
A
#
# COMPACT_ATOMS: atom_id res chain seq x y z
N MET A 1 -1.53 -6.67 3.19
CA MET A 1 -0.32 -6.47 4.02
C MET A 1 -0.59 -5.44 5.08
N SER A 2 -0.14 -5.62 6.31
CA SER A 2 -0.10 -4.57 7.31
C SER A 2 1.33 -4.06 7.45
N ALA A 3 1.53 -2.75 7.43
CA ALA A 3 2.76 -2.12 7.87
C ALA A 3 2.59 -1.75 9.34
N GLY A 4 3.04 -2.61 10.22
CA GLY A 4 2.95 -2.41 11.66
C GLY A 4 3.55 -3.60 12.40
N PRO A 5 3.96 -3.48 13.65
CA PRO A 5 4.42 -4.63 14.38
C PRO A 5 3.22 -5.53 14.64
N ARG A 6 3.27 -6.72 14.15
CA ARG A 6 2.52 -7.79 14.77
C ARG A 6 3.24 -8.15 16.06
N LEU A 7 2.74 -7.65 17.18
CA LEU A 7 3.19 -8.12 18.46
C LEU A 7 2.69 -9.56 18.63
N ALA A 8 3.57 -10.51 18.37
CA ALA A 8 3.23 -11.93 18.53
C ALA A 8 3.00 -12.28 20.01
N SER A 9 3.57 -11.50 20.92
CA SER A 9 3.38 -11.60 22.37
C SER A 9 3.65 -10.27 23.05
N ILE A 10 2.92 -9.99 24.12
CA ILE A 10 3.06 -8.81 24.97
C ILE A 10 3.70 -9.26 26.30
N ASP A 11 4.72 -8.58 26.74
CA ASP A 11 5.38 -8.83 28.01
C ASP A 11 4.90 -7.89 29.14
N SER A 12 5.46 -8.07 30.34
CA SER A 12 5.09 -7.28 31.53
C SER A 12 5.49 -5.80 31.43
N THR A 13 6.43 -5.44 30.57
CA THR A 13 6.86 -4.04 30.36
C THR A 13 5.99 -3.35 29.31
N GLN A 14 5.50 -4.09 28.33
CA GLN A 14 4.67 -3.58 27.23
C GLN A 14 3.21 -3.37 27.65
N SER A 15 2.66 -4.21 28.52
CA SER A 15 1.26 -4.12 28.96
C SER A 15 0.92 -2.77 29.61
N PRO A 16 1.68 -2.22 30.57
CA PRO A 16 1.43 -0.89 31.12
C PRO A 16 1.52 0.22 30.05
N ILE A 17 2.46 0.08 29.10
CA ILE A 17 2.63 1.07 28.04
C ILE A 17 1.47 1.03 27.04
N LEU A 18 0.91 -0.15 26.72
CA LEU A 18 -0.32 -0.26 25.93
C LEU A 18 -1.51 0.39 26.63
N ASN A 19 -1.70 0.14 27.92
CA ASN A 19 -2.76 0.77 28.69
C ASN A 19 -2.63 2.31 28.67
N LEU A 20 -1.41 2.81 28.80
CA LEU A 20 -1.09 4.23 28.73
C LEU A 20 -1.37 4.79 27.31
N LEU A 21 -0.94 4.09 26.27
CA LEU A 21 -1.14 4.48 24.87
C LEU A 21 -2.63 4.66 24.55
N PHE A 22 -3.44 3.68 24.89
CA PHE A 22 -4.88 3.75 24.63
C PHE A 22 -5.55 4.85 25.45
N GLY A 23 -5.13 5.05 26.72
CA GLY A 23 -5.60 6.17 27.55
C GLY A 23 -5.22 7.55 26.96
N ALA A 24 -4.02 7.66 26.36
CA ALA A 24 -3.55 8.89 25.69
C ALA A 24 -4.31 9.19 24.41
N LEU A 25 -4.58 8.16 23.61
CA LEU A 25 -5.26 8.30 22.31
C LEU A 25 -6.78 8.45 22.44
N LEU A 26 -7.36 8.00 23.55
CA LEU A 26 -8.78 8.04 23.86
C LEU A 26 -9.02 8.82 25.15
N PRO A 27 -9.08 10.16 25.11
CA PRO A 27 -9.27 10.99 26.30
C PRO A 27 -10.48 10.57 27.14
N GLY A 28 -10.29 10.51 28.47
CA GLY A 28 -11.33 10.10 29.41
C GLY A 28 -11.50 8.58 29.57
N THR A 29 -10.64 7.78 28.95
CA THR A 29 -10.60 6.32 29.14
C THR A 29 -9.36 5.93 29.95
N THR A 30 -9.53 5.08 30.96
CA THR A 30 -8.43 4.41 31.66
C THR A 30 -8.53 2.92 31.37
N LEU A 31 -7.45 2.34 30.87
CA LEU A 31 -7.35 0.91 30.64
C LEU A 31 -6.42 0.28 31.69
N ASN A 32 -6.78 -0.92 32.11
CA ASN A 32 -5.97 -1.71 33.04
C ASN A 32 -6.03 -3.19 32.62
N LEU A 33 -5.69 -3.47 31.36
CA LEU A 33 -5.62 -4.82 30.84
C LEU A 33 -4.34 -5.50 31.31
N SER A 34 -4.44 -6.78 31.63
CA SER A 34 -3.30 -7.62 31.98
C SER A 34 -2.47 -8.03 30.75
N VAL A 35 -1.29 -8.57 31.00
CA VAL A 35 -0.45 -9.17 29.96
C VAL A 35 -1.20 -10.27 29.18
N ALA A 36 -1.98 -11.10 29.89
CA ALA A 36 -2.77 -12.17 29.27
C ALA A 36 -3.88 -11.61 28.36
N ASP A 37 -4.55 -10.53 28.78
CA ASP A 37 -5.58 -9.88 27.97
C ASP A 37 -5.00 -9.33 26.65
N TRP A 38 -3.88 -8.62 26.74
CA TRP A 38 -3.19 -8.11 25.56
C TRP A 38 -2.71 -9.24 24.64
N ASN A 39 -2.22 -10.37 25.18
CA ASN A 39 -1.82 -11.52 24.41
C ASN A 39 -3.00 -12.20 23.71
N ASN A 40 -4.18 -12.23 24.31
CA ASN A 40 -5.40 -12.71 23.66
C ASN A 40 -5.74 -11.86 22.43
N LEU A 41 -5.59 -10.53 22.49
CA LEU A 41 -5.83 -9.64 21.36
C LEU A 41 -4.73 -9.75 20.28
N ALA A 42 -3.45 -9.83 20.68
CA ALA A 42 -2.32 -9.96 19.77
C ALA A 42 -2.32 -11.27 18.97
N GLY A 43 -2.81 -12.36 19.58
CA GLY A 43 -2.94 -13.67 18.95
C GLY A 43 -4.14 -13.83 18.04
N ALA A 44 -5.15 -12.98 18.18
CA ALA A 44 -6.42 -13.12 17.48
C ALA A 44 -6.41 -12.49 16.07
N ASN A 45 -7.16 -13.13 15.15
CA ASN A 45 -7.31 -12.65 13.78
C ASN A 45 -8.78 -12.65 13.36
N ILE A 46 -9.16 -11.69 12.56
CA ILE A 46 -10.52 -11.48 12.04
C ILE A 46 -10.52 -11.65 10.52
N ASN A 47 -11.50 -12.40 10.02
CA ASN A 47 -11.77 -12.46 8.59
C ASN A 47 -12.38 -11.13 8.11
N LEU A 48 -11.79 -10.52 7.07
CA LEU A 48 -12.22 -9.21 6.59
C LEU A 48 -13.66 -9.24 6.05
N ASN A 49 -14.02 -10.26 5.29
CA ASN A 49 -15.39 -10.38 4.75
C ASN A 49 -16.42 -10.50 5.87
N ALA A 50 -16.14 -11.28 6.91
CA ALA A 50 -17.00 -11.42 8.08
C ALA A 50 -17.13 -10.08 8.83
N LEU A 51 -16.03 -9.35 9.01
CA LEU A 51 -16.05 -8.02 9.64
C LEU A 51 -16.93 -7.04 8.86
N LEU A 52 -16.74 -6.94 7.53
CA LEU A 52 -17.54 -6.04 6.69
C LEU A 52 -19.02 -6.44 6.70
N THR A 53 -19.33 -7.74 6.70
CA THR A 53 -20.71 -8.24 6.81
C THR A 53 -21.35 -7.81 8.14
N GLN A 54 -20.65 -7.91 9.25
CA GLN A 54 -21.17 -7.46 10.55
C GLN A 54 -21.35 -5.93 10.60
N LEU A 55 -20.42 -5.16 10.04
CA LEU A 55 -20.56 -3.71 9.93
C LEU A 55 -21.73 -3.29 9.01
N ASN A 56 -22.10 -4.15 8.05
CA ASN A 56 -23.25 -3.98 7.17
C ASN A 56 -24.57 -4.56 7.76
N GLY A 57 -24.64 -4.71 9.08
CA GLY A 57 -25.85 -5.20 9.75
C GLY A 57 -26.14 -6.69 9.53
N GLY A 58 -25.13 -7.51 9.26
CA GLY A 58 -25.25 -8.96 9.02
C GLY A 58 -25.56 -9.33 7.58
N VAL A 59 -25.68 -8.35 6.66
CA VAL A 59 -25.95 -8.58 5.25
C VAL A 59 -24.62 -8.72 4.49
N VAL A 60 -24.53 -9.77 3.66
CA VAL A 60 -23.35 -10.01 2.80
C VAL A 60 -23.07 -8.80 1.92
N VAL A 61 -21.83 -8.36 1.91
CA VAL A 61 -21.40 -7.14 1.22
C VAL A 61 -21.12 -7.46 -0.25
N SER A 62 -21.84 -6.79 -1.16
CA SER A 62 -21.60 -6.87 -2.60
C SER A 62 -20.49 -5.91 -3.07
N ASP A 63 -20.39 -4.75 -2.44
CA ASP A 63 -19.36 -3.73 -2.68
C ASP A 63 -18.68 -3.33 -1.36
N PRO A 64 -17.47 -3.84 -1.09
CA PRO A 64 -16.71 -3.54 0.12
C PRO A 64 -16.44 -2.05 0.32
N SER A 65 -16.33 -1.28 -0.76
CA SER A 65 -16.03 0.15 -0.70
C SER A 65 -17.11 0.94 0.03
N GLN A 66 -18.36 0.54 -0.07
CA GLN A 66 -19.48 1.20 0.61
C GLN A 66 -19.34 1.09 2.13
N VAL A 67 -19.01 -0.10 2.64
CA VAL A 67 -18.85 -0.33 4.09
C VAL A 67 -17.56 0.30 4.61
N LEU A 68 -16.46 0.21 3.85
CA LEU A 68 -15.18 0.81 4.23
C LEU A 68 -15.25 2.34 4.30
N ASN A 69 -16.03 2.97 3.41
CA ASN A 69 -16.21 4.43 3.37
C ASN A 69 -17.33 4.92 4.31
N ALA A 70 -18.10 4.04 4.91
CA ALA A 70 -19.13 4.43 5.88
C ALA A 70 -18.49 5.04 7.14
N ASN A 71 -19.18 6.03 7.71
CA ASN A 71 -18.82 6.58 9.01
C ASN A 71 -19.31 5.62 10.11
N ILE A 72 -18.38 5.04 10.85
CA ILE A 72 -18.67 4.16 11.98
C ILE A 72 -18.04 4.69 13.26
N THR A 73 -18.59 4.35 14.41
CA THR A 73 -17.98 4.64 15.71
C THR A 73 -17.02 3.53 16.12
N LEU A 74 -16.09 3.82 17.04
CA LEU A 74 -15.24 2.79 17.64
C LEU A 74 -16.06 1.70 18.33
N GLY A 75 -17.22 2.06 18.89
CA GLY A 75 -18.15 1.11 19.51
C GLY A 75 -18.76 0.14 18.50
N GLN A 76 -19.12 0.62 17.29
CA GLN A 76 -19.61 -0.23 16.21
C GLN A 76 -18.52 -1.14 15.68
N LEU A 77 -17.30 -0.62 15.50
CA LEU A 77 -16.14 -1.45 15.12
C LEU A 77 -15.89 -2.55 16.15
N ARG A 78 -15.83 -2.20 17.43
CA ARG A 78 -15.68 -3.16 18.53
C ARG A 78 -16.77 -4.24 18.51
N ALA A 79 -18.02 -3.84 18.40
CA ALA A 79 -19.16 -4.78 18.39
C ALA A 79 -19.07 -5.77 17.23
N ALA A 80 -18.76 -5.29 16.02
CA ALA A 80 -18.57 -6.13 14.85
C ALA A 80 -17.41 -7.11 15.02
N MET A 81 -16.26 -6.65 15.53
CA MET A 81 -15.10 -7.49 15.82
C MET A 81 -15.44 -8.58 16.85
N VAL A 82 -16.15 -8.24 17.94
CA VAL A 82 -16.58 -9.20 18.97
C VAL A 82 -17.45 -10.30 18.37
N GLN A 83 -18.43 -9.95 17.53
CA GLN A 83 -19.31 -10.93 16.88
C GLN A 83 -18.54 -11.89 15.98
N VAL A 84 -17.59 -11.39 15.18
CA VAL A 84 -16.77 -12.25 14.32
C VAL A 84 -15.88 -13.17 15.15
N LEU A 85 -15.24 -12.66 16.21
CA LEU A 85 -14.38 -13.47 17.07
C LEU A 85 -15.18 -14.57 17.81
N GLN A 86 -16.39 -14.26 18.24
CA GLN A 86 -17.28 -15.26 18.86
C GLN A 86 -17.69 -16.36 17.87
N ALA A 87 -18.04 -15.97 16.63
CA ALA A 87 -18.39 -16.90 15.57
C ALA A 87 -17.21 -17.80 15.18
N ASP A 88 -15.98 -17.28 15.20
CA ASP A 88 -14.73 -18.01 14.93
C ASP A 88 -14.21 -18.82 16.14
N GLY A 89 -14.93 -18.82 17.28
CA GLY A 89 -14.54 -19.54 18.50
C GLY A 89 -13.39 -18.88 19.29
N GLN A 90 -12.98 -17.67 18.96
CA GLN A 90 -11.93 -16.89 19.64
C GLN A 90 -12.49 -16.13 20.85
N THR A 91 -13.14 -16.86 21.76
CA THR A 91 -13.94 -16.29 22.87
C THR A 91 -13.11 -15.50 23.87
N ALA A 92 -11.85 -15.86 24.14
CA ALA A 92 -10.99 -15.12 25.05
C ALA A 92 -10.73 -13.70 24.53
N ALA A 93 -10.34 -13.55 23.27
CA ALA A 93 -10.14 -12.25 22.63
C ALA A 93 -11.44 -11.44 22.54
N ALA A 94 -12.56 -12.11 22.22
CA ALA A 94 -13.88 -11.47 22.18
C ALA A 94 -14.27 -10.86 23.53
N ASN A 95 -14.04 -11.59 24.63
CA ASN A 95 -14.35 -11.13 25.99
C ASN A 95 -13.50 -9.91 26.38
N VAL A 96 -12.19 -9.96 26.12
CA VAL A 96 -11.29 -8.82 26.36
C VAL A 96 -11.73 -7.60 25.56
N LEU A 97 -11.98 -7.77 24.26
CA LEU A 97 -12.39 -6.69 23.37
C LEU A 97 -13.74 -6.09 23.80
N ASN A 98 -14.68 -6.92 24.25
CA ASN A 98 -15.98 -6.45 24.73
C ASN A 98 -15.88 -5.65 26.03
N ALA A 99 -14.89 -5.92 26.88
CA ALA A 99 -14.63 -5.19 28.11
C ALA A 99 -13.97 -3.81 27.88
N LEU A 100 -13.44 -3.54 26.68
CA LEU A 100 -12.82 -2.24 26.37
C LEU A 100 -13.89 -1.12 26.38
N PRO A 101 -13.59 0.04 27.00
CA PRO A 101 -14.53 1.16 27.11
C PRO A 101 -14.58 1.99 25.80
N LEU A 102 -14.75 1.31 24.66
CA LEU A 102 -14.87 1.93 23.34
C LEU A 102 -16.35 2.17 23.02
N GLY A 103 -16.68 3.39 22.60
CA GLY A 103 -18.05 3.78 22.27
C GLY A 103 -18.87 4.31 23.45
N VAL A 104 -18.23 4.61 24.58
CA VAL A 104 -18.84 5.34 25.72
C VAL A 104 -18.77 6.86 25.50
N ALA A 105 -19.39 7.64 26.39
CA ALA A 105 -19.31 9.10 26.35
C ALA A 105 -17.84 9.56 26.27
N GLY A 106 -17.51 10.40 25.28
CA GLY A 106 -16.13 10.84 24.96
C GLY A 106 -15.48 10.12 23.78
N THR A 107 -15.99 8.96 23.35
CA THR A 107 -15.52 8.23 22.15
C THR A 107 -16.62 8.06 21.09
N SER A 108 -17.56 9.02 21.03
CA SER A 108 -18.71 9.00 20.10
C SER A 108 -18.41 9.49 18.69
N GLY A 109 -17.20 9.97 18.43
CA GLY A 109 -16.76 10.40 17.10
C GLY A 109 -16.72 9.24 16.10
N SER A 110 -16.78 9.59 14.82
CA SER A 110 -16.77 8.61 13.72
C SER A 110 -15.39 8.47 13.07
N ILE A 111 -15.15 7.29 12.53
CA ILE A 111 -14.00 6.94 11.70
C ILE A 111 -14.48 6.30 10.38
N ARG A 112 -13.64 6.28 9.36
CA ARG A 112 -13.84 5.49 8.13
C ARG A 112 -12.72 4.48 8.01
N LEU A 113 -13.06 3.21 7.87
CA LEU A 113 -12.04 2.15 7.74
C LEU A 113 -11.21 2.30 6.46
N ALA A 114 -11.75 2.87 5.39
CA ALA A 114 -11.02 3.17 4.16
C ALA A 114 -9.78 4.06 4.39
N ASP A 115 -9.74 4.84 5.47
CA ASP A 115 -8.59 5.69 5.76
C ASP A 115 -7.38 4.90 6.27
N ILE A 116 -7.59 3.68 6.80
CA ILE A 116 -6.52 2.79 7.30
C ILE A 116 -6.42 1.48 6.53
N LEU A 117 -7.49 1.03 5.86
CA LEU A 117 -7.54 -0.22 5.09
C LEU A 117 -7.67 0.10 3.59
N GLN A 118 -6.56 0.06 2.88
CA GLN A 118 -6.55 0.19 1.42
C GLN A 118 -6.64 -1.20 0.79
N ILE A 119 -7.84 -1.58 0.38
CA ILE A 119 -8.15 -2.91 -0.14
C ILE A 119 -8.50 -2.79 -1.61
N ALA A 120 -7.59 -3.26 -2.46
CA ALA A 120 -7.78 -3.35 -3.90
C ALA A 120 -8.00 -4.81 -4.31
N LEU A 121 -9.02 -5.46 -3.74
CA LEU A 121 -9.35 -6.86 -3.98
C LEU A 121 -10.79 -7.02 -4.44
N PRO A 122 -11.08 -7.97 -5.37
CA PRO A 122 -12.44 -8.38 -5.68
C PRO A 122 -13.16 -8.94 -4.46
N THR A 123 -14.46 -8.76 -4.36
CA THR A 123 -15.30 -9.18 -3.22
C THR A 123 -15.12 -10.65 -2.85
N GLY A 124 -15.05 -11.55 -3.85
CA GLY A 124 -14.86 -12.98 -3.62
C GLY A 124 -13.54 -13.37 -2.94
N SER A 125 -12.56 -12.47 -2.93
CA SER A 125 -11.24 -12.72 -2.34
C SER A 125 -11.13 -12.26 -0.90
N LEU A 126 -12.08 -11.47 -0.41
CA LEU A 126 -12.09 -10.97 0.97
C LEU A 126 -12.25 -12.08 2.01
N ALA A 127 -12.83 -13.21 1.61
CA ALA A 127 -12.98 -14.39 2.47
C ALA A 127 -11.64 -15.01 2.90
N THR A 128 -10.55 -14.72 2.20
CA THR A 128 -9.21 -15.24 2.53
C THR A 128 -8.36 -14.20 3.28
N VAL A 129 -8.77 -12.93 3.34
CA VAL A 129 -8.04 -11.87 4.01
C VAL A 129 -8.30 -11.91 5.50
N ARG A 130 -7.23 -11.99 6.28
CA ARG A 130 -7.28 -11.93 7.74
C ARG A 130 -6.55 -10.69 8.23
N LEU A 131 -7.13 -10.06 9.25
CA LEU A 131 -6.57 -8.88 9.92
C LEU A 131 -6.28 -9.23 11.37
N ASN A 132 -5.15 -8.79 11.89
CA ASN A 132 -4.86 -8.95 13.31
C ASN A 132 -5.75 -8.01 14.13
N VAL A 133 -6.29 -8.52 15.24
CA VAL A 133 -7.23 -7.78 16.10
C VAL A 133 -6.56 -6.58 16.75
N LEU A 134 -5.35 -6.75 17.28
CA LEU A 134 -4.62 -5.68 17.96
C LEU A 134 -4.21 -4.59 16.97
N ASP A 135 -3.75 -4.96 15.76
CA ASP A 135 -3.39 -3.99 14.71
C ASP A 135 -4.60 -3.16 14.27
N LEU A 136 -5.73 -3.82 14.02
CA LEU A 136 -6.97 -3.14 13.62
C LEU A 136 -7.50 -2.23 14.73
N LEU A 137 -7.44 -2.67 15.98
CA LEU A 137 -7.84 -1.90 17.15
C LEU A 137 -6.93 -0.67 17.32
N THR A 138 -5.62 -0.86 17.27
CA THR A 138 -4.63 0.22 17.41
C THR A 138 -4.75 1.23 16.27
N GLY A 139 -4.88 0.76 15.03
CA GLY A 139 -5.11 1.61 13.86
C GLY A 139 -6.43 2.40 13.97
N GLY A 140 -7.50 1.76 14.42
CA GLY A 140 -8.80 2.40 14.62
C GLY A 140 -8.74 3.50 15.69
N VAL A 141 -8.04 3.26 16.81
CA VAL A 141 -7.85 4.24 17.88
C VAL A 141 -6.96 5.41 17.43
N GLN A 142 -5.90 5.16 16.68
CA GLN A 142 -5.06 6.21 16.08
C GLN A 142 -5.85 7.07 15.08
N LEU A 143 -6.65 6.43 14.24
CA LEU A 143 -7.54 7.12 13.30
C LEU A 143 -8.60 7.95 14.03
N TYR A 144 -9.16 7.41 15.11
CA TYR A 144 -10.09 8.15 15.97
C TYR A 144 -9.43 9.40 16.55
N ASN A 145 -8.24 9.27 17.14
CA ASN A 145 -7.45 10.38 17.67
C ASN A 145 -7.17 11.42 16.59
N PHE A 146 -6.77 10.97 15.38
CA PHE A 146 -6.50 11.85 14.24
C PHE A 146 -7.73 12.65 13.82
N ARG A 147 -8.94 12.03 13.78
CA ARG A 147 -10.14 12.68 13.26
C ARG A 147 -10.92 13.50 14.29
N ASN A 148 -10.93 13.06 15.55
CA ASN A 148 -11.89 13.55 16.53
C ASN A 148 -11.25 14.25 17.74
N VAL A 149 -9.94 14.22 17.90
CA VAL A 149 -9.28 14.81 19.08
C VAL A 149 -8.95 16.28 18.85
N LEU A 150 -9.11 17.06 19.93
CA LEU A 150 -8.74 18.47 20.02
C LEU A 150 -7.27 18.71 19.60
N THR A 151 -6.97 19.93 19.18
CA THR A 151 -5.63 20.35 18.70
C THR A 151 -4.50 20.10 19.71
N THR A 152 -4.83 20.16 21.02
CA THR A 152 -3.87 19.88 22.10
C THR A 152 -4.38 18.73 22.96
N PRO A 153 -3.67 17.58 23.02
CA PRO A 153 -4.02 16.46 23.89
C PRO A 153 -3.99 16.86 25.37
N ALA A 154 -4.75 16.14 26.19
CA ALA A 154 -4.62 16.27 27.65
C ALA A 154 -3.40 15.48 28.15
N PRO A 155 -2.69 15.96 29.19
CA PRO A 155 -1.59 15.22 29.79
C PRO A 155 -2.07 13.99 30.53
N ILE A 156 -1.27 12.94 30.50
CA ILE A 156 -1.45 11.75 31.29
C ILE A 156 -0.33 11.65 32.31
N THR A 157 -0.66 11.43 33.56
CA THR A 157 0.31 11.15 34.60
C THR A 157 0.77 9.69 34.49
N VAL A 158 2.08 9.50 34.40
CA VAL A 158 2.71 8.19 34.20
C VAL A 158 3.23 7.68 35.55
N ASN A 159 2.98 6.40 35.86
CA ASN A 159 3.57 5.75 37.01
C ASN A 159 5.06 5.46 36.73
N THR A 160 5.96 6.26 37.30
CA THR A 160 7.40 6.20 37.07
C THR A 160 8.00 4.87 37.53
N ALA A 161 7.52 4.30 38.65
CA ALA A 161 8.02 3.03 39.17
C ALA A 161 7.68 1.85 38.24
N ALA A 162 6.48 1.83 37.65
CA ALA A 162 6.05 0.79 36.71
C ALA A 162 6.87 0.79 35.40
N LEU A 163 7.48 1.94 35.07
CA LEU A 163 8.29 2.11 33.88
C LEU A 163 9.81 2.09 34.14
N GLY A 164 10.23 1.79 35.40
CA GLY A 164 11.63 1.73 35.77
C GLY A 164 12.36 3.09 35.78
N LEU A 165 11.62 4.21 35.87
CA LEU A 165 12.18 5.56 35.83
C LEU A 165 12.61 6.04 37.23
N ASN A 166 13.63 5.43 37.81
CA ASN A 166 14.06 5.68 39.19
C ASN A 166 14.62 7.10 39.45
N GLY A 167 15.00 7.84 38.42
CA GLY A 167 15.54 9.21 38.53
C GLY A 167 14.49 10.33 38.33
N VAL A 168 13.22 9.96 38.14
CA VAL A 168 12.13 10.89 37.80
C VAL A 168 11.03 10.81 38.85
N ALA A 169 10.65 11.96 39.41
CA ALA A 169 9.60 12.08 40.41
C ALA A 169 8.21 12.06 39.77
N ASN A 170 8.03 12.85 38.70
CA ASN A 170 6.79 12.97 37.96
C ASN A 170 7.05 12.93 36.46
N VAL A 171 6.14 12.27 35.72
CA VAL A 171 6.12 12.28 34.26
C VAL A 171 4.71 12.64 33.78
N ARG A 172 4.63 13.68 32.98
CA ARG A 172 3.44 14.01 32.21
C ARG A 172 3.70 13.70 30.74
N LEU A 173 2.81 12.93 30.13
CA LEU A 173 2.89 12.49 28.74
C LEU A 173 1.74 13.06 27.94
N TRP A 174 2.05 13.62 26.78
CA TRP A 174 1.08 13.96 25.72
C TRP A 174 1.43 13.15 24.48
N LEU A 175 0.40 12.65 23.81
CA LEU A 175 0.54 11.87 22.59
C LEU A 175 -0.51 12.30 21.57
N GLN A 176 -0.09 12.50 20.33
CA GLN A 176 -0.96 12.87 19.24
C GLN A 176 -0.62 12.05 17.99
N ALA A 177 -1.62 11.43 17.38
CA ALA A 177 -1.51 10.88 16.04
C ALA A 177 -1.57 12.03 15.02
N VAL A 178 -0.50 12.18 14.25
CA VAL A 178 -0.39 13.17 13.17
C VAL A 178 -0.96 12.60 11.88
N GLU A 179 -0.74 11.31 11.65
CA GLU A 179 -1.25 10.56 10.51
C GLU A 179 -1.55 9.12 10.96
N PRO A 180 -2.71 8.53 10.60
CA PRO A 180 -3.01 7.14 10.93
C PRO A 180 -2.19 6.17 10.07
N PRO A 181 -2.05 4.89 10.46
CA PRO A 181 -1.38 3.90 9.62
C PRO A 181 -2.25 3.53 8.42
N VAL A 182 -1.61 3.07 7.34
CA VAL A 182 -2.28 2.49 6.18
C VAL A 182 -1.82 1.05 5.99
N TYR A 183 -2.77 0.12 6.08
CA TYR A 183 -2.60 -1.29 5.75
C TYR A 183 -3.06 -1.52 4.32
N THR A 184 -2.26 -2.18 3.50
CA THR A 184 -2.61 -2.40 2.10
C THR A 184 -2.80 -3.88 1.78
N CYS A 185 -3.79 -4.14 0.92
CA CYS A 185 -3.96 -5.42 0.27
C CYS A 185 -4.03 -5.16 -1.23
N GLY A 186 -2.92 -5.35 -1.94
CA GLY A 186 -2.79 -4.93 -3.34
C GLY A 186 -1.68 -5.65 -4.08
N ALA A 187 -1.50 -5.25 -5.34
CA ALA A 187 -0.47 -5.71 -6.26
C ALA A 187 0.88 -5.03 -6.03
N ALA A 188 1.87 -5.35 -6.86
CA ALA A 188 3.10 -4.60 -6.93
C ALA A 188 2.82 -3.12 -7.21
N GLY A 189 3.54 -2.23 -6.52
CA GLY A 189 3.31 -0.78 -6.50
C GLY A 189 2.38 -0.31 -5.38
N ALA A 190 1.59 -1.17 -4.73
CA ALA A 190 0.74 -0.78 -3.62
C ALA A 190 1.57 -0.29 -2.43
N ALA A 191 1.25 0.92 -1.96
CA ALA A 191 1.95 1.58 -0.86
C ALA A 191 1.24 1.33 0.48
N PHE A 192 2.02 1.37 1.55
CA PHE A 192 1.55 1.27 2.93
C PHE A 192 2.45 2.11 3.84
N HIS A 193 1.97 2.47 5.02
CA HIS A 193 2.79 3.20 5.99
C HIS A 193 2.31 2.99 7.42
N SER A 194 3.22 3.19 8.38
CA SER A 194 2.88 3.28 9.80
C SER A 194 2.24 4.62 10.13
N ALA A 195 1.77 4.78 11.37
CA ALA A 195 1.34 6.08 11.85
C ALA A 195 2.52 7.07 11.96
N ALA A 196 2.22 8.37 11.85
CA ALA A 196 3.09 9.44 12.31
C ALA A 196 2.60 9.96 13.67
N ILE A 197 3.51 10.16 14.63
CA ILE A 197 3.14 10.42 16.03
C ILE A 197 4.03 11.48 16.64
N ARG A 198 3.45 12.33 17.47
CA ARG A 198 4.14 13.29 18.32
C ARG A 198 3.97 12.95 19.78
N ILE A 199 5.09 12.97 20.51
CA ILE A 199 5.16 12.67 21.95
C ILE A 199 5.84 13.85 22.64
N LYS A 200 5.19 14.40 23.68
CA LYS A 200 5.78 15.37 24.60
C LYS A 200 5.84 14.73 25.98
N LEU A 201 6.99 14.81 26.60
CA LEU A 201 7.25 14.38 27.96
C LEU A 201 7.70 15.59 28.77
N ASP A 202 7.13 15.72 29.95
CA ASP A 202 7.44 16.77 30.91
C ASP A 202 7.81 16.09 32.24
N LEU A 203 9.04 16.26 32.67
CA LEU A 203 9.70 15.45 33.69
C LEU A 203 10.20 16.31 34.84
N ASP A 204 9.82 15.96 36.06
CA ASP A 204 10.45 16.49 37.28
C ASP A 204 11.46 15.46 37.81
N LEU A 205 12.72 15.85 37.98
CA LEU A 205 13.75 14.92 38.44
C LEU A 205 13.73 14.81 39.98
N VAL A 206 14.07 13.61 40.48
CA VAL A 206 14.19 13.37 41.93
C VAL A 206 15.36 14.12 42.52
N GLN A 207 16.48 14.17 41.78
CA GLN A 207 17.73 14.77 42.24
C GLN A 207 17.90 16.17 41.63
N GLY A 208 18.20 17.15 42.50
CA GLY A 208 18.59 18.50 42.12
C GLY A 208 20.10 18.67 41.99
N LEU A 209 20.54 19.89 41.66
CA LEU A 209 21.94 20.24 41.66
C LEU A 209 22.53 20.20 43.09
N ASN A 210 23.77 19.73 43.21
CA ASN A 210 24.48 19.76 44.49
C ASN A 210 24.91 21.21 44.79
N THR A 211 24.04 21.91 45.51
CA THR A 211 24.23 23.31 45.88
C THR A 211 25.44 23.54 46.81
N GLY A 212 25.83 22.51 47.59
CA GLY A 212 27.02 22.56 48.44
C GLY A 212 28.32 22.68 47.62
N THR A 213 28.45 21.89 46.55
CA THR A 213 29.60 21.97 45.61
C THR A 213 29.63 23.32 44.89
N LEU A 214 28.43 23.86 44.48
CA LEU A 214 28.36 25.18 43.87
C LEU A 214 28.71 26.31 44.81
N SER A 215 28.27 26.23 46.07
CA SER A 215 28.64 27.17 47.12
C SER A 215 30.14 27.13 47.42
N ALA A 216 30.71 25.93 47.51
CA ALA A 216 32.16 25.73 47.74
C ALA A 216 33.01 26.33 46.58
N ALA A 217 32.57 26.21 45.34
CA ALA A 217 33.26 26.78 44.19
C ALA A 217 33.39 28.30 44.21
N LEU A 218 32.48 28.99 44.89
CA LEU A 218 32.46 30.47 45.02
C LEU A 218 33.17 30.95 46.31
N ASN A 219 33.18 30.11 47.35
CA ASN A 219 33.67 30.51 48.67
C ASN A 219 35.18 30.69 48.68
N GLY A 220 35.65 31.85 49.13
CA GLY A 220 37.07 32.17 49.18
C GLY A 220 37.65 32.70 47.86
N LEU A 221 36.82 32.82 46.80
CA LEU A 221 37.30 33.43 45.56
C LEU A 221 37.55 34.96 45.69
N ASN A 222 38.61 35.37 45.03
CA ASN A 222 38.90 36.78 44.86
C ASN A 222 38.60 37.20 43.43
N LEU A 223 37.54 37.98 43.22
CA LEU A 223 37.12 38.49 41.96
C LEU A 223 37.18 40.01 41.92
N LEU A 224 37.86 40.56 40.94
CA LEU A 224 37.97 42.03 40.76
C LEU A 224 38.47 42.78 42.03
N GLY A 225 39.35 42.16 42.82
CA GLY A 225 39.89 42.76 44.03
C GLY A 225 39.00 42.68 45.28
N VAL A 226 37.85 41.95 45.19
CA VAL A 226 36.99 41.67 46.34
C VAL A 226 36.97 40.18 46.63
N SER A 227 36.88 39.81 47.88
CA SER A 227 36.79 38.38 48.33
C SER A 227 35.31 37.99 48.52
N LEU A 228 34.95 36.83 48.00
CA LEU A 228 33.64 36.24 48.19
C LEU A 228 33.66 35.30 49.40
N SER A 229 32.73 35.49 50.31
CA SER A 229 32.58 34.69 51.51
C SER A 229 31.11 34.45 51.82
N ASN A 230 30.86 33.56 52.81
CA ASN A 230 29.49 33.25 53.24
C ASN A 230 28.55 32.94 52.06
N THR A 231 29.05 32.13 51.12
CA THR A 231 28.37 31.80 49.89
C THR A 231 27.32 30.75 50.17
N SER A 232 26.12 30.94 49.62
CA SER A 232 25.04 29.94 49.61
C SER A 232 24.38 29.89 48.26
N VAL A 233 24.13 28.70 47.75
CA VAL A 233 23.36 28.46 46.51
C VAL A 233 22.14 27.65 46.88
N THR A 234 21.00 28.06 46.43
CA THR A 234 19.77 27.27 46.46
C THR A 234 19.31 26.99 45.04
N ALA A 235 18.70 25.88 44.81
CA ALA A 235 18.22 25.44 43.49
C ALA A 235 16.80 24.90 43.58
N ASP A 236 15.99 25.18 42.57
CA ASP A 236 14.69 24.55 42.35
C ASP A 236 14.87 23.13 41.81
N VAL A 237 13.78 22.38 41.78
CA VAL A 237 13.73 21.04 41.16
C VAL A 237 14.11 21.15 39.67
N LEU A 238 14.81 20.16 39.18
CA LEU A 238 15.15 20.08 37.74
C LEU A 238 13.92 19.68 36.95
N HIS A 239 13.58 20.50 35.96
CA HIS A 239 12.42 20.32 35.10
C HIS A 239 12.87 20.13 33.66
N LEU A 240 12.59 18.95 33.06
CA LEU A 240 13.07 18.55 31.75
C LEU A 240 11.94 18.31 30.77
N GLN A 241 11.94 19.00 29.65
CA GLN A 241 11.01 18.79 28.55
C GLN A 241 11.68 18.04 27.41
N VAL A 242 11.07 16.93 26.98
CA VAL A 242 11.55 16.07 25.90
C VAL A 242 10.41 15.89 24.88
N TYR A 243 10.75 16.00 23.62
CA TYR A 243 9.80 15.82 22.53
C TYR A 243 10.35 14.80 21.53
N ALA A 244 9.44 13.98 20.98
CA ALA A 244 9.70 13.12 19.84
C ALA A 244 8.68 13.41 18.74
N ASP A 245 9.17 13.72 17.54
CA ASP A 245 8.38 13.82 16.33
C ASP A 245 8.78 12.68 15.41
N VAL A 246 7.88 11.73 15.23
CA VAL A 246 8.15 10.49 14.51
C VAL A 246 7.31 10.46 13.25
N ALA A 247 7.96 10.66 12.12
CA ALA A 247 7.34 10.51 10.82
C ALA A 247 7.02 9.03 10.54
N ARG A 248 6.05 8.79 9.69
CA ARG A 248 5.66 7.44 9.26
C ARG A 248 6.83 6.68 8.62
N ALA A 249 6.91 5.38 8.89
CA ALA A 249 7.67 4.47 8.06
C ALA A 249 6.86 4.20 6.78
N GLU A 250 7.49 4.32 5.63
CA GLU A 250 6.86 4.17 4.32
C GLU A 250 7.33 2.88 3.65
N GLY A 251 6.42 2.21 2.94
CA GLY A 251 6.78 1.03 2.17
C GLY A 251 5.87 0.82 0.96
N SER A 252 6.35 -0.04 0.07
CA SER A 252 5.58 -0.50 -1.08
C SER A 252 5.91 -1.95 -1.40
N ILE A 253 4.97 -2.62 -2.04
CA ILE A 253 5.19 -3.95 -2.62
C ILE A 253 6.00 -3.75 -3.89
N SER A 254 7.27 -4.20 -3.93
CA SER A 254 8.10 -4.05 -5.12
C SER A 254 7.93 -5.20 -6.10
N ALA A 255 7.70 -6.43 -5.61
CA ALA A 255 7.46 -7.60 -6.45
C ALA A 255 6.66 -8.68 -5.72
N ILE A 256 5.85 -9.43 -6.47
CA ILE A 256 5.13 -10.61 -5.99
C ILE A 256 5.45 -11.79 -6.92
N ASN A 257 5.91 -12.89 -6.34
CA ASN A 257 6.15 -14.16 -7.03
C ASN A 257 5.15 -15.21 -6.51
N LEU A 258 4.07 -15.43 -7.25
CA LEU A 258 3.01 -16.37 -6.88
C LEU A 258 3.51 -17.82 -6.89
N VAL A 259 4.37 -18.18 -7.85
CA VAL A 259 4.92 -19.54 -7.98
C VAL A 259 5.87 -19.85 -6.82
N GLY A 260 6.75 -18.91 -6.49
CA GLY A 260 7.69 -19.05 -5.37
C GLY A 260 7.09 -18.70 -4.02
N ASN A 261 5.78 -18.40 -3.94
CA ASN A 261 5.09 -17.93 -2.72
C ASN A 261 5.90 -16.85 -1.98
N ALA A 262 6.40 -15.85 -2.73
CA ALA A 262 7.31 -14.84 -2.22
C ALA A 262 6.86 -13.42 -2.60
N VAL A 263 7.13 -12.47 -1.70
CA VAL A 263 6.91 -11.03 -1.92
C VAL A 263 8.15 -10.25 -1.51
N THR A 264 8.48 -9.22 -2.28
CA THR A 264 9.56 -8.29 -1.95
C THR A 264 8.94 -6.93 -1.64
N LEU A 265 9.34 -6.36 -0.50
CA LEU A 265 8.98 -5.01 -0.08
C LEU A 265 10.18 -4.10 -0.21
N GLN A 266 9.91 -2.85 -0.59
CA GLN A 266 10.82 -1.73 -0.37
C GLN A 266 10.23 -0.86 0.71
N ALA A 267 11.04 -0.49 1.71
CA ALA A 267 10.57 0.31 2.82
C ALA A 267 11.66 1.23 3.36
N ARG A 268 11.22 2.36 3.87
CA ARG A 268 12.06 3.33 4.60
C ARG A 268 11.49 3.45 6.01
N PRO A 269 12.25 3.14 7.06
CA PRO A 269 11.87 3.47 8.43
C PRO A 269 11.60 4.97 8.57
N GLY A 270 10.72 5.36 9.49
CA GLY A 270 10.34 6.75 9.69
C GLY A 270 11.50 7.63 10.18
N LEU A 271 11.50 8.87 9.74
CA LEU A 271 12.35 9.91 10.31
C LEU A 271 11.97 10.10 11.79
N VAL A 272 12.97 10.15 12.68
CA VAL A 272 12.77 10.45 14.10
C VAL A 272 13.54 11.71 14.45
N ASN A 273 12.84 12.71 14.96
CA ASN A 273 13.41 13.92 15.54
C ASN A 273 13.18 13.91 17.04
N LEU A 274 14.26 14.09 17.81
CA LEU A 274 14.22 14.22 19.26
C LEU A 274 14.67 15.62 19.65
N TYR A 275 13.94 16.21 20.60
CA TYR A 275 14.21 17.57 21.09
C TYR A 275 14.25 17.57 22.60
N VAL A 276 15.20 18.28 23.18
CA VAL A 276 15.26 18.66 24.59
C VAL A 276 15.27 20.17 24.65
N GLY A 277 14.31 20.75 25.33
CA GLY A 277 14.12 22.22 25.33
C GLY A 277 12.64 22.56 25.37
N GLN A 278 12.26 23.67 24.80
CA GLN A 278 10.87 24.14 24.77
C GLN A 278 10.39 24.32 23.32
N ILE A 279 9.29 23.67 23.00
CA ILE A 279 8.49 23.92 21.79
C ILE A 279 7.10 24.32 22.28
N SER A 280 6.52 25.41 21.74
CA SER A 280 5.17 25.81 22.11
C SER A 280 4.15 24.75 21.73
N ASP A 281 3.15 24.48 22.58
CA ASP A 281 2.12 23.49 22.31
C ASP A 281 1.34 23.79 21.02
N ALA A 282 1.12 25.06 20.73
CA ALA A 282 0.47 25.50 19.49
C ALA A 282 1.28 25.13 18.22
N THR A 283 2.61 25.06 18.32
CA THR A 283 3.49 24.63 17.23
C THR A 283 3.63 23.12 17.21
N PHE A 284 3.90 22.50 18.37
CA PHE A 284 4.19 21.08 18.45
C PHE A 284 2.98 20.21 18.08
N PHE A 285 1.79 20.56 18.52
CA PHE A 285 0.56 19.80 18.25
C PHE A 285 -0.18 20.24 16.98
N ASN A 286 0.35 21.20 16.22
CA ASN A 286 -0.18 21.56 14.91
C ASN A 286 0.23 20.50 13.86
N ARG A 287 -0.71 19.67 13.44
CA ARG A 287 -0.48 18.58 12.48
C ARG A 287 0.04 19.03 11.11
N SER A 288 -0.25 20.29 10.73
CA SER A 288 0.20 20.86 9.45
C SER A 288 1.62 21.42 9.52
N THR A 289 2.23 21.51 10.69
CA THR A 289 3.58 22.09 10.86
C THR A 289 4.63 20.99 10.73
N VAL A 290 5.59 21.19 9.82
CA VAL A 290 6.82 20.37 9.80
C VAL A 290 7.74 20.92 10.88
N LEU A 291 8.09 20.08 11.86
CA LEU A 291 8.97 20.47 12.96
C LEU A 291 10.44 20.38 12.53
N THR A 292 11.17 21.44 12.80
CA THR A 292 12.62 21.53 12.59
C THR A 292 13.29 22.01 13.88
N ASP A 293 14.61 22.03 13.92
CA ASP A 293 15.38 22.57 15.04
C ASP A 293 15.10 24.05 15.33
N THR A 294 14.59 24.80 14.34
CA THR A 294 14.22 26.22 14.48
C THR A 294 12.99 26.45 15.37
N ALA A 295 12.13 25.41 15.52
CA ALA A 295 10.99 25.46 16.42
C ALA A 295 11.37 25.30 17.90
N LEU A 296 12.59 24.84 18.16
CA LEU A 296 13.11 24.56 19.51
C LEU A 296 13.78 25.79 20.11
N SER A 297 13.36 26.20 21.29
CA SER A 297 14.05 27.16 22.16
C SER A 297 14.66 26.49 23.39
N ALA A 298 15.56 27.18 24.08
CA ALA A 298 16.09 26.70 25.33
C ALA A 298 14.98 26.69 26.41
N ALA A 299 14.80 25.55 27.09
CA ALA A 299 13.88 25.46 28.23
C ALA A 299 14.60 25.74 29.54
N THR A 300 13.94 26.40 30.48
CA THR A 300 14.44 26.53 31.85
C THR A 300 14.44 25.16 32.51
N LEU A 301 15.65 24.68 32.85
CA LEU A 301 15.85 23.43 33.57
C LEU A 301 15.69 23.63 35.09
N THR A 302 16.26 24.70 35.62
CA THR A 302 16.12 25.08 37.05
C THR A 302 16.49 26.54 37.25
N SER A 303 15.99 27.12 38.33
CA SER A 303 16.41 28.42 38.83
C SER A 303 17.30 28.26 40.04
N LEU A 304 18.33 29.08 40.12
CA LEU A 304 19.27 29.15 41.26
C LEU A 304 19.18 30.51 41.89
N SER A 305 19.38 30.56 43.21
CA SER A 305 19.60 31.79 43.91
C SER A 305 20.97 31.74 44.58
N VAL A 306 21.90 32.55 44.10
CA VAL A 306 23.28 32.61 44.60
C VAL A 306 23.41 33.80 45.51
N ARG A 307 23.72 33.57 46.79
CA ARG A 307 24.02 34.60 47.75
C ARG A 307 25.51 34.60 48.08
N VAL A 308 26.15 35.75 48.01
CA VAL A 308 27.55 35.92 48.29
C VAL A 308 27.72 37.17 49.14
N ARG A 309 28.60 37.10 50.14
CA ARG A 309 29.10 38.24 50.87
C ARG A 309 30.36 38.72 50.21
N VAL A 310 30.37 39.98 49.83
CA VAL A 310 31.49 40.65 49.20
C VAL A 310 32.24 41.43 50.25
N SER A 311 33.56 41.17 50.38
CA SER A 311 34.45 41.86 51.28
C SER A 311 35.58 42.52 50.51
N ALA A 312 35.88 43.78 50.79
CA ALA A 312 37.02 44.48 50.23
C ALA A 312 38.16 44.55 51.27
N ASN A 313 39.38 44.63 50.79
CA ASN A 313 40.54 44.91 51.69
C ASN A 313 40.58 46.42 51.96
N VAL A 314 40.18 46.81 53.16
CA VAL A 314 40.20 48.16 53.64
C VAL A 314 41.29 48.24 54.71
N LEU A 315 42.39 48.94 54.45
CA LEU A 315 43.52 49.12 55.36
C LEU A 315 44.14 47.80 55.89
N GLY A 316 44.20 46.77 55.03
CA GLY A 316 44.76 45.46 55.40
C GLY A 316 43.76 44.48 56.05
N LEU A 317 42.50 44.88 56.27
CA LEU A 317 41.46 44.06 56.87
C LEU A 317 40.37 43.76 55.81
N LEU A 318 39.97 42.49 55.68
CA LEU A 318 38.82 42.08 54.86
C LEU A 318 37.52 42.54 55.55
N THR A 319 36.91 43.62 55.03
CA THR A 319 35.70 44.22 55.57
C THR A 319 34.51 43.88 54.69
N PRO A 320 33.45 43.29 55.26
CA PRO A 320 32.21 43.03 54.50
C PRO A 320 31.60 44.38 54.06
N ILE A 321 31.34 44.54 52.74
CA ILE A 321 30.80 45.73 52.15
C ILE A 321 29.41 45.58 51.58
N ALA A 322 29.06 44.36 51.09
CA ALA A 322 27.74 44.06 50.57
C ALA A 322 27.42 42.60 50.65
N ASP A 323 26.13 42.28 50.78
CA ASP A 323 25.55 40.99 50.45
C ASP A 323 24.86 41.10 49.09
N ILE A 324 25.22 40.25 48.16
CA ILE A 324 24.65 40.22 46.81
C ILE A 324 23.88 38.90 46.63
N THR A 325 22.63 39.00 46.15
CA THR A 325 21.85 37.87 45.71
C THR A 325 21.70 37.93 44.20
N VAL A 326 22.19 36.90 43.50
CA VAL A 326 22.13 36.76 42.04
C VAL A 326 21.14 35.63 41.67
N PRO A 327 19.99 35.93 41.09
CA PRO A 327 19.16 34.93 40.50
C PRO A 327 19.79 34.43 39.20
N LEU A 328 19.94 33.11 39.05
CA LEU A 328 20.46 32.48 37.84
C LEU A 328 19.40 31.55 37.27
N THR A 329 19.33 31.50 35.97
CA THR A 329 18.50 30.56 35.23
C THR A 329 19.42 29.62 34.44
N VAL A 330 19.28 28.33 34.68
CA VAL A 330 19.94 27.29 33.89
C VAL A 330 18.97 26.81 32.84
N SER A 331 19.31 27.00 31.59
CA SER A 331 18.49 26.58 30.44
C SER A 331 19.20 25.51 29.62
N ILE A 332 18.42 24.65 28.99
CA ILE A 332 18.92 23.50 28.23
C ILE A 332 18.26 23.44 26.86
N ARG A 333 19.05 23.09 25.83
CA ARG A 333 18.59 22.86 24.46
C ARG A 333 19.41 21.76 23.82
N SER A 334 18.76 20.81 23.14
CA SER A 334 19.41 19.80 22.32
C SER A 334 18.47 19.31 21.22
N PHE A 335 19.04 18.86 20.11
CA PHE A 335 18.33 18.30 18.99
C PHE A 335 19.11 17.14 18.38
N ALA A 336 18.39 16.07 18.03
CA ALA A 336 18.93 14.94 17.29
C ALA A 336 17.93 14.50 16.23
N THR A 337 18.41 14.15 15.06
CA THR A 337 17.60 13.64 13.95
C THR A 337 18.21 12.35 13.40
N ALA A 338 17.33 11.44 12.96
CA ALA A 338 17.71 10.22 12.26
C ALA A 338 16.96 10.10 10.95
N THR A 339 17.69 10.04 9.85
CA THR A 339 17.13 9.88 8.49
C THR A 339 17.53 8.53 7.93
N PRO A 340 16.66 7.51 8.03
CA PRO A 340 16.99 6.17 7.55
C PRO A 340 16.93 6.06 6.02
N GLY A 341 17.77 5.20 5.46
CA GLY A 341 17.79 4.88 4.02
C GLY A 341 16.71 3.89 3.60
N LEU A 342 16.47 3.79 2.29
CA LEU A 342 15.58 2.79 1.69
C LEU A 342 16.17 1.39 1.86
N GLN A 343 15.35 0.44 2.31
CA GLN A 343 15.69 -0.95 2.53
C GLN A 343 14.78 -1.87 1.70
N SER A 344 15.28 -3.06 1.35
CA SER A 344 14.50 -4.09 0.66
C SER A 344 14.48 -5.36 1.51
N ALA A 345 13.30 -6.00 1.57
CA ALA A 345 13.14 -7.30 2.24
C ALA A 345 12.25 -8.23 1.42
N SER A 346 12.70 -9.48 1.29
CA SER A 346 11.92 -10.55 0.66
C SER A 346 11.38 -11.49 1.73
N PHE A 347 10.11 -11.86 1.57
CA PHE A 347 9.37 -12.79 2.43
C PHE A 347 8.96 -13.99 1.59
N THR A 348 9.19 -15.20 2.09
CA THR A 348 8.78 -16.44 1.41
C THR A 348 7.94 -17.24 2.40
N GLY A 349 6.75 -17.70 1.95
CA GLY A 349 5.83 -18.44 2.82
C GLY A 349 6.47 -19.63 3.54
N PRO A 350 5.86 -20.17 4.62
CA PRO A 350 4.48 -19.90 5.01
C PRO A 350 4.28 -18.53 5.68
N TYR A 351 3.07 -17.98 5.58
CA TYR A 351 2.67 -16.72 6.17
C TYR A 351 1.74 -16.95 7.39
N PRO A 352 1.63 -15.99 8.35
CA PRO A 352 2.23 -14.65 8.33
C PRO A 352 3.73 -14.65 8.61
N GLN A 353 4.45 -13.66 8.04
CA GLN A 353 5.87 -13.44 8.33
C GLN A 353 6.14 -12.00 8.69
N THR A 354 6.93 -11.81 9.75
CA THR A 354 7.35 -10.48 10.22
C THR A 354 8.87 -10.35 10.07
N ARG A 355 9.32 -9.21 9.56
CA ARG A 355 10.74 -8.85 9.49
C ARG A 355 10.96 -7.43 9.97
N THR A 356 12.07 -7.24 10.68
CA THR A 356 12.57 -5.93 11.07
C THR A 356 13.59 -5.46 10.05
N LEU A 357 13.37 -4.29 9.48
CA LEU A 357 14.31 -3.60 8.61
C LEU A 357 15.06 -2.57 9.44
N ASN A 358 16.40 -2.70 9.47
CA ASN A 358 17.28 -1.80 10.19
C ASN A 358 17.80 -0.70 9.26
N ALA A 359 17.70 0.54 9.68
CA ALA A 359 18.16 1.69 8.92
C ALA A 359 19.66 1.98 9.14
N GLY A 360 20.49 0.96 9.09
CA GLY A 360 21.93 1.10 9.29
C GLY A 360 22.33 1.35 10.76
N THR A 361 23.16 2.37 11.01
CA THR A 361 23.73 2.65 12.34
C THR A 361 22.81 3.43 13.29
N VAL A 362 21.59 3.75 12.87
CA VAL A 362 20.64 4.51 13.67
C VAL A 362 19.93 3.59 14.66
N SER A 363 20.08 3.86 15.95
CA SER A 363 19.40 3.17 17.06
C SER A 363 18.96 4.18 18.11
N ALA A 364 18.08 3.77 19.04
CA ALA A 364 17.72 4.60 20.19
C ALA A 364 18.96 5.06 20.96
N ALA A 365 19.93 4.18 21.18
CA ALA A 365 21.17 4.50 21.87
C ALA A 365 22.04 5.53 21.15
N THR A 366 22.16 5.41 19.80
CA THR A 366 22.92 6.41 19.01
C THR A 366 22.20 7.76 18.99
N MET A 367 20.88 7.79 18.95
CA MET A 367 20.08 9.03 19.02
C MET A 367 20.23 9.71 20.38
N VAL A 368 20.16 8.95 21.47
CA VAL A 368 20.42 9.48 22.84
C VAL A 368 21.82 10.03 22.94
N SER A 369 22.83 9.31 22.45
CA SER A 369 24.21 9.78 22.43
C SER A 369 24.38 11.09 21.66
N THR A 370 23.76 11.18 20.47
CA THR A 370 23.76 12.42 19.67
C THR A 370 23.10 13.57 20.41
N LEU A 371 21.95 13.32 21.05
CA LEU A 371 21.19 14.30 21.81
C LEU A 371 22.02 14.84 23.01
N VAL A 372 22.66 13.94 23.75
CA VAL A 372 23.51 14.30 24.89
C VAL A 372 24.75 15.08 24.44
N ASN A 373 25.41 14.64 23.36
CA ASN A 373 26.60 15.30 22.84
C ASN A 373 26.29 16.71 22.25
N SER A 374 25.06 16.94 21.78
CA SER A 374 24.60 18.24 21.28
C SER A 374 23.99 19.13 22.36
N LEU A 375 24.04 18.69 23.64
CA LEU A 375 23.40 19.38 24.75
C LEU A 375 24.05 20.75 25.00
N SER A 376 23.30 21.81 24.73
CA SER A 376 23.68 23.19 25.04
C SER A 376 23.10 23.60 26.38
N ILE A 377 23.96 23.88 27.35
CA ILE A 377 23.57 24.37 28.67
C ILE A 377 23.99 25.84 28.76
N GLN A 378 23.02 26.70 29.03
CA GLN A 378 23.23 28.14 29.21
C GLN A 378 22.90 28.52 30.65
N VAL A 379 23.69 29.39 31.22
CA VAL A 379 23.45 30.01 32.54
C VAL A 379 23.35 31.52 32.32
N THR A 380 22.19 32.05 32.64
CA THR A 380 21.92 33.48 32.54
C THR A 380 21.61 34.08 33.91
N SER A 381 22.05 35.28 34.15
CA SER A 381 21.72 36.04 35.36
C SER A 381 20.52 36.95 35.16
N GLY A 382 19.64 36.97 36.15
CA GLY A 382 18.65 38.01 36.29
C GLY A 382 19.22 39.23 37.02
N ASN A 383 18.37 40.16 37.40
CA ASN A 383 18.78 41.38 38.11
C ASN A 383 19.24 41.03 39.55
N PRO A 384 20.48 41.34 39.90
CA PRO A 384 20.99 41.10 41.24
C PRO A 384 20.36 42.04 42.27
N THR A 385 20.19 41.55 43.49
CA THR A 385 19.82 42.38 44.64
C THR A 385 21.06 42.62 45.46
N VAL A 386 21.38 43.87 45.75
CA VAL A 386 22.56 44.30 46.51
C VAL A 386 22.11 44.96 47.84
N THR A 387 22.59 44.40 48.95
CA THR A 387 22.37 44.98 50.28
C THR A 387 23.70 45.47 50.80
N LEU A 388 23.89 46.77 50.91
CA LEU A 388 25.11 47.37 51.46
C LEU A 388 25.22 47.16 52.94
N LEU A 389 26.40 46.85 53.42
CA LEU A 389 26.74 46.59 54.82
C LEU A 389 27.66 47.70 55.33
N GLY A 390 27.42 48.25 56.51
CA GLY A 390 28.34 49.14 57.25
C GLY A 390 28.47 50.56 56.68
N GLY A 391 27.55 51.06 55.80
CA GLY A 391 27.54 52.45 55.32
C GLY A 391 28.70 52.87 54.39
N ILE A 392 29.50 51.92 53.91
CA ILE A 392 30.65 52.19 53.02
C ILE A 392 30.11 52.11 51.55
N ALA A 393 30.01 53.25 50.92
CA ALA A 393 29.62 53.34 49.48
C ALA A 393 30.87 53.20 48.61
N LEU A 394 31.36 52.00 48.37
CA LEU A 394 32.34 51.76 47.31
C LEU A 394 31.64 51.50 45.97
N PRO A 395 32.14 52.01 44.86
CA PRO A 395 31.59 51.72 43.56
C PRO A 395 31.88 50.23 43.21
N LEU A 396 30.87 49.36 43.45
CA LEU A 396 30.99 47.93 43.14
C LEU A 396 30.67 47.73 41.65
N PRO A 397 31.56 47.10 40.89
CA PRO A 397 31.25 46.73 39.50
C PRO A 397 30.35 45.47 39.51
N VAL A 398 29.09 45.68 39.90
CA VAL A 398 28.12 44.58 40.16
C VAL A 398 27.95 43.70 38.93
N ALA A 399 27.89 44.30 37.72
CA ALA A 399 27.72 43.55 36.47
C ALA A 399 28.91 42.59 36.21
N ASP A 400 30.14 43.08 36.38
CA ASP A 400 31.35 42.28 36.19
C ASP A 400 31.50 41.18 37.25
N LEU A 401 31.10 41.47 38.49
CA LEU A 401 31.07 40.51 39.58
C LEU A 401 30.05 39.39 39.33
N VAL A 402 28.85 39.75 38.83
CA VAL A 402 27.81 38.76 38.43
C VAL A 402 28.33 37.90 37.28
N ASN A 403 28.97 38.49 36.25
CA ASN A 403 29.58 37.74 35.14
C ASN A 403 30.71 36.80 35.66
N GLY A 404 31.52 37.25 36.61
CA GLY A 404 32.53 36.44 37.27
C GLY A 404 31.91 35.22 37.99
N ILE A 405 30.85 35.44 38.77
CA ILE A 405 30.09 34.39 39.44
C ILE A 405 29.53 33.39 38.45
N VAL A 406 28.89 33.84 37.36
CA VAL A 406 28.35 33.00 36.31
C VAL A 406 29.44 32.15 35.66
N ASN A 407 30.59 32.76 35.31
CA ASN A 407 31.69 32.05 34.67
C ASN A 407 32.31 30.95 35.56
N VAL A 408 32.43 31.20 36.86
CA VAL A 408 32.94 30.22 37.82
C VAL A 408 31.97 29.05 38.00
N LEU A 409 30.66 29.35 38.04
CA LEU A 409 29.62 28.33 38.20
C LEU A 409 29.30 27.53 36.93
N LEU A 410 29.64 28.06 35.77
CA LEU A 410 29.23 27.44 34.47
C LEU A 410 29.74 25.99 34.32
N THR A 411 31.02 25.74 34.62
CA THR A 411 31.59 24.40 34.49
C THR A 411 31.00 23.39 35.49
N PRO A 412 30.96 23.66 36.81
CA PRO A 412 30.34 22.73 37.76
C PRO A 412 28.85 22.51 37.50
N ILE A 413 28.09 23.53 37.08
CA ILE A 413 26.69 23.38 36.67
C ILE A 413 26.59 22.44 35.47
N ARG A 414 27.38 22.67 34.40
CA ARG A 414 27.38 21.79 33.22
C ARG A 414 27.71 20.35 33.56
N THR A 415 28.72 20.11 34.41
CA THR A 415 29.12 18.77 34.83
C THR A 415 27.99 18.08 35.59
N GLN A 416 27.36 18.77 36.53
CA GLN A 416 26.24 18.20 37.31
C GLN A 416 24.99 17.97 36.44
N VAL A 417 24.63 18.91 35.59
CA VAL A 417 23.48 18.74 34.66
C VAL A 417 23.69 17.55 33.74
N ASN A 418 24.88 17.40 33.14
CA ASN A 418 25.17 16.24 32.30
C ASN A 418 25.06 14.92 33.09
N ALA A 419 25.58 14.89 34.32
CA ALA A 419 25.53 13.69 35.17
C ALA A 419 24.09 13.32 35.57
N LEU A 420 23.19 14.28 35.73
CA LEU A 420 21.81 14.06 36.15
C LEU A 420 20.87 13.81 34.92
N VAL A 421 21.05 14.54 33.84
CA VAL A 421 20.15 14.51 32.68
C VAL A 421 20.44 13.32 31.77
N THR A 422 21.72 12.92 31.58
CA THR A 422 22.07 11.81 30.68
C THR A 422 21.42 10.47 31.06
N PRO A 423 21.47 9.99 32.31
CA PRO A 423 20.82 8.72 32.68
C PRO A 423 19.30 8.81 32.55
N VAL A 424 18.70 9.97 32.86
CA VAL A 424 17.26 10.18 32.72
C VAL A 424 16.85 10.15 31.25
N LEU A 425 17.56 10.85 30.35
CA LEU A 425 17.28 10.78 28.91
C LEU A 425 17.43 9.35 28.38
N THR A 426 18.45 8.61 28.80
CA THR A 426 18.65 7.23 28.41
C THR A 426 17.49 6.34 28.85
N ALA A 427 17.06 6.46 30.09
CA ALA A 427 15.95 5.67 30.63
C ALA A 427 14.60 6.05 29.98
N VAL A 428 14.34 7.33 29.79
CA VAL A 428 13.09 7.81 29.20
C VAL A 428 12.99 7.48 27.71
N LEU A 429 14.03 7.76 26.94
CA LEU A 429 14.02 7.52 25.50
C LEU A 429 14.09 6.03 25.16
N GLY A 430 14.95 5.26 25.84
CA GLY A 430 15.05 3.83 25.62
C GLY A 430 13.95 3.00 26.30
N GLY A 431 13.54 3.39 27.51
CA GLY A 431 12.56 2.64 28.31
C GLY A 431 11.09 3.00 28.01
N VAL A 432 10.80 4.25 27.68
CA VAL A 432 9.40 4.71 27.46
C VAL A 432 9.15 4.99 26.00
N VAL A 433 9.92 5.90 25.40
CA VAL A 433 9.65 6.37 24.04
C VAL A 433 9.85 5.24 23.02
N ASP A 434 10.96 4.52 23.06
CA ASP A 434 11.25 3.44 22.10
C ASP A 434 10.26 2.28 22.23
N ASN A 435 9.88 1.91 23.46
CA ASN A 435 8.85 0.88 23.69
C ASN A 435 7.46 1.34 23.23
N LEU A 436 7.08 2.59 23.48
CA LEU A 436 5.81 3.16 23.05
C LEU A 436 5.75 3.22 21.51
N LEU A 437 6.81 3.67 20.87
CA LEU A 437 6.93 3.67 19.41
C LEU A 437 6.91 2.24 18.86
N GLY A 438 7.58 1.29 19.53
CA GLY A 438 7.58 -0.12 19.17
C GLY A 438 6.18 -0.73 19.12
N LEU A 439 5.31 -0.35 20.07
CA LEU A 439 3.90 -0.76 20.10
C LEU A 439 3.06 -0.15 18.97
N LEU A 440 3.50 0.96 18.43
CA LEU A 440 2.86 1.66 17.30
C LEU A 440 3.45 1.26 15.93
N GLY A 441 4.34 0.28 15.91
CA GLY A 441 4.98 -0.16 14.68
C GLY A 441 6.21 0.61 14.27
N ILE A 442 6.66 1.49 15.12
CA ILE A 442 7.78 2.38 14.84
C ILE A 442 8.85 2.10 15.89
N ARG A 443 10.06 1.81 15.47
CA ARG A 443 11.22 1.80 16.36
C ARG A 443 12.23 2.81 15.85
N ILE A 444 12.98 3.42 16.75
CA ILE A 444 14.02 4.37 16.36
C ILE A 444 15.05 3.65 15.47
N GLY A 445 15.12 4.05 14.21
CA GLY A 445 16.01 3.45 13.20
C GLY A 445 15.60 2.07 12.69
N GLN A 446 14.42 1.59 13.02
CA GLN A 446 13.89 0.30 12.56
C GLN A 446 12.45 0.43 12.13
N ALA A 447 12.04 -0.38 11.17
CA ALA A 447 10.63 -0.58 10.82
C ALA A 447 10.33 -2.08 10.81
N VAL A 448 9.22 -2.46 11.40
CA VAL A 448 8.74 -3.84 11.46
C VAL A 448 7.62 -3.99 10.47
N PHE A 449 7.74 -4.91 9.52
CA PHE A 449 6.74 -5.20 8.52
C PHE A 449 6.28 -6.64 8.63
N THR A 450 4.98 -6.83 8.53
CA THR A 450 4.35 -8.15 8.50
C THR A 450 3.68 -8.36 7.16
N VAL A 451 3.94 -9.50 6.53
CA VAL A 451 3.20 -9.99 5.39
C VAL A 451 2.24 -11.07 5.90
N GLU A 452 0.95 -10.79 5.84
CA GLU A 452 -0.10 -11.69 6.31
C GLU A 452 -0.36 -12.84 5.34
N GLY A 453 -0.11 -12.63 4.05
CA GLY A 453 -0.29 -13.66 3.03
C GLY A 453 -0.13 -13.13 1.62
N ILE A 454 -0.01 -14.07 0.68
CA ILE A 454 -0.12 -13.82 -0.75
C ILE A 454 -1.40 -14.49 -1.23
N THR A 455 -2.21 -13.75 -1.97
CA THR A 455 -3.41 -14.27 -2.63
C THR A 455 -3.32 -14.00 -4.13
N GLN A 456 -3.88 -14.88 -4.94
CA GLN A 456 -3.99 -14.67 -6.38
C GLN A 456 -5.12 -13.70 -6.76
N ALA A 457 -5.81 -13.15 -5.81
CA ALA A 457 -6.99 -12.31 -6.00
C ALA A 457 -6.78 -11.04 -6.84
N CYS A 458 -5.56 -10.51 -6.89
CA CYS A 458 -5.20 -9.36 -7.74
C CYS A 458 -4.57 -9.78 -9.08
N ALA A 459 -4.44 -11.09 -9.34
CA ALA A 459 -4.00 -11.58 -10.64
C ALA A 459 -5.14 -11.41 -11.66
N ALA A 460 -4.79 -11.17 -12.91
CA ALA A 460 -5.77 -11.17 -13.97
C ALA A 460 -6.38 -12.56 -14.14
N THR A 461 -7.64 -12.60 -14.55
CA THR A 461 -8.31 -13.83 -14.97
C THR A 461 -8.55 -13.82 -16.48
N VAL A 462 -8.48 -14.97 -17.12
CA VAL A 462 -8.83 -15.15 -18.53
C VAL A 462 -9.90 -16.22 -18.66
N GLN A 463 -10.90 -15.94 -19.46
CA GLN A 463 -11.95 -16.90 -19.86
C GLN A 463 -12.02 -16.96 -21.38
N LEU A 464 -12.14 -18.16 -21.94
CA LEU A 464 -12.34 -18.37 -23.37
C LEU A 464 -13.81 -18.74 -23.63
N VAL A 465 -14.44 -17.98 -24.52
CA VAL A 465 -15.85 -18.11 -24.88
C VAL A 465 -15.97 -18.43 -26.34
N LYS A 466 -16.89 -19.33 -26.70
CA LYS A 466 -17.27 -19.63 -28.08
C LYS A 466 -18.42 -18.73 -28.53
N ASP A 467 -18.29 -18.16 -29.69
CA ASP A 467 -19.34 -17.41 -30.37
C ASP A 467 -19.59 -17.99 -31.76
N LEU A 468 -20.84 -18.15 -32.14
CA LEU A 468 -21.25 -18.72 -33.44
C LEU A 468 -22.10 -17.73 -34.23
N GLN A 469 -21.85 -17.61 -35.52
CA GLN A 469 -22.61 -16.82 -36.47
C GLN A 469 -23.01 -17.67 -37.67
N PRO A 470 -24.33 -17.91 -37.82
CA PRO A 470 -25.41 -17.49 -36.94
C PRO A 470 -25.39 -18.20 -35.58
N THR A 471 -26.03 -17.59 -34.58
CA THR A 471 -26.08 -18.14 -33.19
C THR A 471 -26.80 -19.48 -33.09
N SER A 472 -27.63 -19.81 -34.09
CA SER A 472 -28.35 -21.09 -34.26
C SER A 472 -27.49 -22.20 -34.86
N ASP A 473 -26.23 -21.95 -35.26
CA ASP A 473 -25.34 -22.98 -35.83
C ASP A 473 -25.15 -24.11 -34.82
N SER A 474 -25.27 -25.36 -35.30
CA SER A 474 -25.19 -26.56 -34.48
C SER A 474 -23.76 -27.03 -34.17
N GLY A 475 -22.73 -26.33 -34.66
CA GLY A 475 -21.35 -26.71 -34.45
C GLY A 475 -20.96 -26.85 -32.98
N ARG A 476 -20.09 -27.80 -32.70
CA ARG A 476 -19.59 -28.07 -31.33
C ARG A 476 -18.06 -28.02 -31.33
N PHE A 477 -17.53 -27.43 -30.26
CA PHE A 477 -16.10 -27.14 -30.18
C PHE A 477 -15.55 -27.53 -28.80
N ASN A 478 -14.28 -27.87 -28.77
CA ASN A 478 -13.51 -28.02 -27.53
C ASN A 478 -12.62 -26.82 -27.39
N LEU A 479 -12.74 -26.10 -26.28
CA LEU A 479 -11.93 -24.92 -25.96
C LEU A 479 -10.81 -25.31 -25.01
N SER A 480 -9.65 -24.72 -25.14
CA SER A 480 -8.51 -24.94 -24.26
C SER A 480 -7.74 -23.63 -23.99
N ILE A 481 -7.28 -23.48 -22.74
CA ILE A 481 -6.33 -22.47 -22.31
C ILE A 481 -5.12 -23.23 -21.78
N THR A 482 -3.95 -22.99 -22.35
CA THR A 482 -2.71 -23.71 -22.03
C THR A 482 -1.64 -22.74 -21.54
N TYR A 483 -0.93 -23.09 -20.48
CA TYR A 483 0.20 -22.36 -19.93
C TYR A 483 1.39 -23.30 -19.75
N ASN A 484 2.56 -22.94 -20.28
CA ASN A 484 3.78 -23.76 -20.24
C ASN A 484 3.54 -25.24 -20.65
N GLY A 485 2.75 -25.45 -21.71
CA GLY A 485 2.45 -26.78 -22.24
C GLY A 485 1.36 -27.57 -21.47
N SER A 486 0.88 -27.06 -20.33
CA SER A 486 -0.17 -27.71 -19.53
C SER A 486 -1.51 -27.02 -19.74
N THR A 487 -2.60 -27.77 -19.91
CA THR A 487 -3.95 -27.23 -19.99
C THR A 487 -4.41 -26.79 -18.59
N VAL A 488 -4.67 -25.47 -18.45
CA VAL A 488 -5.10 -24.83 -17.20
C VAL A 488 -6.58 -24.48 -17.18
N GLY A 489 -7.23 -24.47 -18.36
CA GLY A 489 -8.67 -24.29 -18.51
C GLY A 489 -9.18 -24.97 -19.75
N SER A 490 -10.36 -25.59 -19.69
CA SER A 490 -10.98 -26.25 -20.85
C SER A 490 -12.49 -26.25 -20.76
N ALA A 491 -13.14 -26.42 -21.94
CA ALA A 491 -14.55 -26.72 -22.04
C ALA A 491 -14.74 -27.63 -23.26
N SER A 492 -15.47 -28.73 -23.11
CA SER A 492 -15.67 -29.73 -24.17
C SER A 492 -17.06 -29.66 -24.72
N ASN A 493 -17.21 -29.88 -26.04
CA ASN A 493 -18.47 -30.00 -26.76
C ASN A 493 -19.40 -28.79 -26.59
N VAL A 494 -18.82 -27.57 -26.58
CA VAL A 494 -19.56 -26.32 -26.40
C VAL A 494 -20.10 -25.76 -27.72
N GLY A 495 -21.26 -25.16 -27.70
CA GLY A 495 -21.85 -24.38 -28.77
C GLY A 495 -21.73 -22.87 -28.53
N ASN A 496 -22.66 -22.10 -29.11
CA ASN A 496 -22.70 -20.67 -28.92
C ASN A 496 -22.76 -20.27 -27.43
N ASN A 497 -21.99 -19.28 -27.01
CA ASN A 497 -21.80 -18.83 -25.63
C ASN A 497 -21.22 -19.85 -24.64
N GLY A 498 -20.83 -21.05 -25.11
CA GLY A 498 -20.10 -21.98 -24.25
C GLY A 498 -18.73 -21.45 -23.89
N ALA A 499 -18.29 -21.68 -22.64
CA ALA A 499 -17.10 -21.05 -22.11
C ALA A 499 -16.31 -21.98 -21.22
N THR A 500 -15.02 -21.73 -21.08
CA THR A 500 -14.18 -22.33 -20.02
C THR A 500 -14.53 -21.72 -18.67
N ALA A 501 -14.11 -22.38 -17.58
CA ALA A 501 -13.98 -21.66 -16.31
C ALA A 501 -12.97 -20.49 -16.46
N ALA A 502 -13.10 -19.46 -15.64
CA ALA A 502 -12.10 -18.41 -15.57
C ALA A 502 -10.80 -18.94 -14.96
N VAL A 503 -9.68 -18.69 -15.61
CA VAL A 503 -8.34 -19.12 -15.20
C VAL A 503 -7.61 -17.92 -14.62
N ILE A 504 -7.09 -18.05 -13.40
CA ILE A 504 -6.21 -17.05 -12.78
C ILE A 504 -4.85 -17.11 -13.50
N THR A 505 -4.36 -15.97 -13.96
CA THR A 505 -3.13 -15.89 -14.74
C THR A 505 -1.91 -15.57 -13.90
N VAL A 506 -0.75 -16.05 -14.33
CA VAL A 506 0.56 -15.58 -13.85
C VAL A 506 0.85 -14.24 -14.55
N PRO A 507 1.15 -13.16 -13.83
CA PRO A 507 1.43 -11.85 -14.43
C PRO A 507 2.56 -11.92 -15.46
N GLY A 508 2.31 -11.36 -16.65
CA GLY A 508 3.27 -11.44 -17.78
C GLY A 508 3.41 -12.82 -18.42
N GLY A 509 2.62 -13.81 -17.96
CA GLY A 509 2.64 -15.16 -18.54
C GLY A 509 2.02 -15.21 -19.93
N SER A 510 2.56 -16.09 -20.80
CA SER A 510 2.07 -16.32 -22.15
C SER A 510 1.13 -17.52 -22.17
N TYR A 511 -0.12 -17.30 -22.55
CA TYR A 511 -1.18 -18.31 -22.60
C TYR A 511 -1.57 -18.61 -24.04
N ALA A 512 -1.61 -19.91 -24.42
CA ALA A 512 -2.18 -20.31 -25.70
C ALA A 512 -3.68 -20.63 -25.50
N LEU A 513 -4.51 -19.95 -26.27
CA LEU A 513 -5.96 -20.17 -26.32
C LEU A 513 -6.32 -20.76 -27.67
N ALA A 514 -7.10 -21.84 -27.66
CA ALA A 514 -7.41 -22.56 -28.88
C ALA A 514 -8.80 -23.21 -28.84
N GLU A 515 -9.37 -23.38 -30.03
CA GLU A 515 -10.49 -24.27 -30.26
C GLU A 515 -10.08 -25.47 -31.12
N ALA A 516 -10.74 -26.57 -30.90
CA ALA A 516 -10.72 -27.75 -31.78
C ALA A 516 -12.14 -28.18 -32.06
N ALA A 517 -12.35 -28.83 -33.22
CA ALA A 517 -13.65 -29.38 -33.55
C ALA A 517 -14.02 -30.51 -32.59
N ALA A 518 -15.25 -30.52 -32.08
CA ALA A 518 -15.83 -31.71 -31.45
C ALA A 518 -16.47 -32.61 -32.49
N ALA A 519 -16.90 -33.81 -32.07
CA ALA A 519 -17.47 -34.82 -32.95
C ALA A 519 -18.63 -34.21 -33.78
N GLY A 520 -18.63 -34.45 -35.08
CA GLY A 520 -19.64 -33.97 -36.03
C GLY A 520 -19.43 -32.53 -36.53
N THR A 521 -18.37 -31.84 -36.12
CA THR A 521 -18.02 -30.49 -36.57
C THR A 521 -16.77 -30.50 -37.44
N THR A 522 -16.79 -29.72 -38.54
CA THR A 522 -15.63 -29.55 -39.42
C THR A 522 -15.20 -28.08 -39.42
N LEU A 523 -13.96 -27.79 -38.97
CA LEU A 523 -13.46 -26.41 -38.83
C LEU A 523 -13.40 -25.66 -40.16
N THR A 524 -13.16 -26.35 -41.29
CA THR A 524 -13.11 -25.72 -42.61
C THR A 524 -14.41 -25.07 -43.04
N ARG A 525 -15.53 -25.44 -42.38
CA ARG A 525 -16.85 -24.77 -42.58
C ARG A 525 -16.90 -23.33 -42.09
N TYR A 526 -15.91 -22.93 -41.30
CA TYR A 526 -15.93 -21.64 -40.59
C TYR A 526 -14.80 -20.73 -41.02
N ALA A 527 -15.12 -19.45 -41.01
CA ALA A 527 -14.13 -18.39 -40.91
C ALA A 527 -14.05 -17.95 -39.43
N SER A 528 -12.92 -18.15 -38.79
CA SER A 528 -12.72 -17.88 -37.37
C SER A 528 -12.00 -16.59 -37.14
N THR A 529 -12.48 -15.79 -36.18
CA THR A 529 -11.84 -14.59 -35.64
C THR A 529 -11.83 -14.67 -34.12
N TRP A 530 -10.96 -13.91 -33.48
CA TRP A 530 -10.97 -13.84 -32.03
C TRP A 530 -10.77 -12.41 -31.53
N GLN A 531 -11.30 -12.11 -30.35
CA GLN A 531 -11.17 -10.84 -29.66
C GLN A 531 -11.14 -11.06 -28.16
N CYS A 532 -10.21 -10.40 -27.47
CA CYS A 532 -10.16 -10.34 -26.01
C CYS A 532 -10.52 -8.95 -25.54
N THR A 533 -11.43 -8.85 -24.56
CA THR A 533 -11.84 -7.59 -23.91
C THR A 533 -11.56 -7.65 -22.42
N ASP A 534 -11.35 -6.48 -21.81
CA ASP A 534 -11.31 -6.32 -20.36
C ASP A 534 -12.75 -6.21 -19.76
N GLN A 535 -12.83 -6.02 -18.44
CA GLN A 535 -14.08 -5.85 -17.71
C GLN A 535 -14.88 -4.59 -18.11
N ASN A 536 -14.27 -3.64 -18.81
CA ASN A 536 -14.90 -2.42 -19.33
C ASN A 536 -15.31 -2.57 -20.81
N ASN A 537 -15.22 -3.79 -21.36
CA ASN A 537 -15.40 -4.10 -22.79
C ASN A 537 -14.38 -3.41 -23.72
N THR A 538 -13.23 -2.96 -23.19
CA THR A 538 -12.16 -2.43 -24.02
C THR A 538 -11.42 -3.58 -24.70
N VAL A 539 -11.23 -3.49 -26.03
CA VAL A 539 -10.49 -4.50 -26.78
C VAL A 539 -9.01 -4.42 -26.43
N VAL A 540 -8.48 -5.49 -25.85
CA VAL A 540 -7.05 -5.63 -25.50
C VAL A 540 -6.25 -6.30 -26.60
N SER A 541 -6.88 -7.22 -27.35
CA SER A 541 -6.24 -7.92 -28.45
C SER A 541 -7.27 -8.56 -29.37
N SER A 542 -6.99 -8.69 -30.67
CA SER A 542 -7.87 -9.33 -31.65
C SER A 542 -7.07 -9.88 -32.82
N GLY A 543 -7.67 -10.81 -33.58
CA GLY A 543 -7.06 -11.38 -34.78
C GLY A 543 -7.95 -12.40 -35.47
N SER A 544 -7.38 -13.14 -36.42
CA SER A 544 -8.03 -14.20 -37.19
C SER A 544 -7.48 -15.59 -36.81
N GLY A 545 -8.34 -16.60 -37.00
CA GLY A 545 -8.03 -18.01 -36.70
C GLY A 545 -8.68 -18.50 -35.39
N GLY A 546 -8.63 -19.81 -35.19
CA GLY A 546 -9.20 -20.52 -34.03
C GLY A 546 -8.19 -20.73 -32.91
N SER A 547 -7.00 -20.16 -32.98
CA SER A 547 -5.95 -20.26 -31.94
C SER A 547 -5.08 -19.02 -31.95
N PHE A 548 -4.64 -18.61 -30.76
CA PHE A 548 -3.82 -17.41 -30.56
C PHE A 548 -3.07 -17.45 -29.22
N THR A 549 -2.14 -16.56 -29.06
CA THR A 549 -1.38 -16.37 -27.81
C THR A 549 -1.79 -15.06 -27.16
N LEU A 550 -2.09 -15.10 -25.85
CA LEU A 550 -2.42 -13.96 -25.03
C LEU A 550 -1.33 -13.76 -23.99
N GLN A 551 -0.77 -12.55 -23.91
CA GLN A 551 0.09 -12.15 -22.78
C GLN A 551 -0.80 -11.67 -21.64
N ALA A 552 -0.70 -12.34 -20.49
CA ALA A 552 -1.40 -11.88 -19.31
C ALA A 552 -0.88 -10.52 -18.86
N PRO A 553 -1.74 -9.57 -18.50
CA PRO A 553 -1.29 -8.26 -18.01
C PRO A 553 -0.44 -8.39 -16.76
N ALA A 554 0.42 -7.41 -16.51
CA ALA A 554 1.09 -7.26 -15.23
C ALA A 554 0.04 -7.12 -14.11
N MET A 555 0.42 -7.50 -12.89
CA MET A 555 -0.47 -7.34 -11.73
C MET A 555 -0.73 -5.86 -11.49
N THR A 556 -2.00 -5.48 -11.36
CA THR A 556 -2.45 -4.12 -11.07
C THR A 556 -3.17 -4.08 -9.73
N ALA A 557 -3.43 -2.87 -9.20
CA ALA A 557 -4.13 -2.70 -7.92
C ALA A 557 -5.56 -3.29 -7.93
N THR A 558 -6.17 -3.43 -9.11
CA THR A 558 -7.48 -4.09 -9.30
C THR A 558 -7.29 -5.29 -10.21
N ALA A 559 -7.96 -6.41 -9.89
CA ALA A 559 -7.94 -7.58 -10.76
C ALA A 559 -8.53 -7.25 -12.13
N VAL A 560 -7.84 -7.67 -13.19
CA VAL A 560 -8.30 -7.51 -14.57
C VAL A 560 -8.99 -8.81 -14.99
N THR A 561 -10.21 -8.72 -15.47
CA THR A 561 -10.93 -9.87 -16.06
C THR A 561 -10.86 -9.76 -17.58
N LEU A 562 -10.23 -10.73 -18.22
CA LEU A 562 -10.16 -10.83 -19.67
C LEU A 562 -11.17 -11.88 -20.15
N VAL A 563 -12.01 -11.48 -21.06
CA VAL A 563 -12.91 -12.39 -21.79
C VAL A 563 -12.45 -12.45 -23.24
N CYS A 564 -11.94 -13.60 -23.64
CA CYS A 564 -11.55 -13.85 -25.02
C CYS A 564 -12.67 -14.64 -25.74
N ARG A 565 -13.13 -14.15 -26.86
CA ARG A 565 -14.15 -14.83 -27.69
C ARG A 565 -13.53 -15.31 -28.99
N ILE A 566 -13.74 -16.58 -29.34
CA ILE A 566 -13.51 -17.09 -30.68
C ILE A 566 -14.86 -17.14 -31.39
N THR A 567 -15.02 -16.31 -32.41
CA THR A 567 -16.23 -16.24 -33.24
C THR A 567 -16.02 -17.05 -34.51
N ASN A 568 -16.85 -18.05 -34.70
CA ASN A 568 -16.91 -18.85 -35.93
C ASN A 568 -18.12 -18.46 -36.75
N ARG A 569 -17.90 -17.83 -37.89
CA ARG A 569 -18.88 -17.56 -38.90
C ARG A 569 -18.87 -18.66 -39.94
N THR A 570 -20.03 -19.24 -40.22
CA THR A 570 -20.13 -20.22 -41.34
C THR A 570 -19.71 -19.58 -42.65
N ARG A 571 -18.89 -20.28 -43.43
CA ARG A 571 -18.45 -19.81 -44.73
C ARG A 571 -19.64 -19.81 -45.67
N GLN A 572 -19.83 -18.74 -46.41
CA GLN A 572 -20.87 -18.55 -47.42
C GLN A 572 -20.26 -18.10 -48.72
N ALA A 573 -20.46 -18.88 -49.76
CA ALA A 573 -20.17 -18.51 -51.15
C ALA A 573 -21.50 -18.28 -51.89
N ASP A 574 -21.55 -17.22 -52.68
CA ASP A 574 -22.74 -16.91 -53.50
C ASP A 574 -22.34 -17.08 -54.98
N LEU A 575 -22.68 -18.27 -55.50
CA LEU A 575 -22.30 -18.66 -56.85
C LEU A 575 -23.40 -18.37 -57.85
N SER A 576 -23.06 -17.69 -58.91
CA SER A 576 -23.92 -17.46 -60.06
C SER A 576 -23.27 -17.96 -61.32
N ILE A 577 -24.09 -18.39 -62.30
CA ILE A 577 -23.64 -18.80 -63.64
C ILE A 577 -24.53 -18.18 -64.70
N THR A 578 -23.94 -17.66 -65.71
CA THR A 578 -24.63 -17.24 -66.96
C THR A 578 -24.06 -17.93 -68.15
N LYS A 579 -24.90 -18.25 -69.13
CA LYS A 579 -24.49 -18.87 -70.41
C LYS A 579 -25.05 -18.05 -71.56
N THR A 580 -24.20 -17.69 -72.49
CA THR A 580 -24.64 -16.95 -73.70
C THR A 580 -23.68 -17.24 -74.84
N ASP A 581 -24.18 -17.22 -76.06
CA ASP A 581 -23.41 -17.17 -77.31
C ASP A 581 -23.51 -15.80 -77.99
N GLY A 582 -24.22 -14.82 -77.30
CA GLY A 582 -24.46 -13.48 -77.84
C GLY A 582 -25.53 -13.45 -78.96
N SER A 583 -26.21 -14.57 -79.27
CA SER A 583 -27.22 -14.65 -80.28
C SER A 583 -28.57 -15.06 -79.72
N GLY A 584 -29.71 -14.48 -80.27
CA GLY A 584 -31.07 -14.89 -79.94
C GLY A 584 -31.63 -16.02 -80.86
N SER A 585 -30.82 -16.48 -81.84
CA SER A 585 -31.20 -17.51 -82.79
C SER A 585 -29.97 -18.32 -83.22
N TYR A 586 -30.17 -19.51 -83.71
CA TYR A 586 -29.15 -20.37 -84.29
C TYR A 586 -29.53 -20.75 -85.75
N THR A 587 -28.54 -21.12 -86.54
CA THR A 587 -28.76 -21.63 -87.91
C THR A 587 -28.32 -23.09 -87.93
N PRO A 588 -29.18 -24.03 -88.36
CA PRO A 588 -28.79 -25.43 -88.50
C PRO A 588 -27.53 -25.58 -89.40
N GLY A 589 -26.61 -26.44 -88.95
CA GLY A 589 -25.30 -26.66 -89.57
C GLY A 589 -24.24 -25.59 -89.30
N SER A 590 -24.56 -24.57 -88.56
CA SER A 590 -23.66 -23.51 -88.16
C SER A 590 -22.80 -23.90 -86.94
N THR A 591 -21.93 -22.99 -86.53
CA THR A 591 -21.12 -23.09 -85.32
C THR A 591 -21.31 -21.88 -84.45
N ALA A 592 -21.18 -22.05 -83.10
CA ALA A 592 -21.20 -20.98 -82.13
C ALA A 592 -20.16 -21.24 -81.03
N THR A 593 -19.94 -20.27 -80.20
CA THR A 593 -19.15 -20.44 -78.98
C THR A 593 -19.95 -19.91 -77.83
N TYR A 594 -20.35 -20.79 -76.91
CA TYR A 594 -20.97 -20.37 -75.65
C TYR A 594 -19.92 -19.92 -74.68
N THR A 595 -20.21 -18.81 -74.02
CA THR A 595 -19.46 -18.32 -72.86
C THR A 595 -20.26 -18.63 -71.59
N LEU A 596 -19.72 -19.46 -70.72
CA LEU A 596 -20.20 -19.65 -69.39
C LEU A 596 -19.39 -18.77 -68.45
N LEU A 597 -20.03 -17.82 -67.76
CA LEU A 597 -19.41 -16.99 -66.78
C LEU A 597 -19.89 -17.41 -65.37
N VAL A 598 -18.96 -17.90 -64.56
CA VAL A 598 -19.21 -18.32 -63.19
C VAL A 598 -18.61 -17.27 -62.27
N ARG A 599 -19.40 -16.78 -61.32
CA ARG A 599 -18.96 -15.76 -60.35
C ARG A 599 -19.24 -16.23 -58.95
N ASN A 600 -18.37 -15.76 -58.02
CA ASN A 600 -18.59 -15.87 -56.60
C ASN A 600 -18.75 -14.46 -56.00
N ASP A 601 -19.98 -14.05 -55.75
CA ASP A 601 -20.32 -12.75 -55.14
C ASP A 601 -20.49 -12.84 -53.62
N GLY A 602 -20.21 -14.04 -53.04
CA GLY A 602 -20.27 -14.28 -51.61
C GLY A 602 -19.01 -13.84 -50.87
N PRO A 603 -19.10 -13.68 -49.53
CA PRO A 603 -17.99 -13.15 -48.72
C PRO A 603 -16.80 -14.13 -48.65
N ASP A 604 -17.00 -15.42 -48.85
CA ASP A 604 -15.93 -16.43 -48.73
C ASP A 604 -15.54 -17.03 -50.07
N ALA A 605 -14.32 -17.48 -50.18
CA ALA A 605 -13.84 -18.26 -51.32
C ALA A 605 -14.51 -19.64 -51.35
N VAL A 606 -14.75 -20.14 -52.55
CA VAL A 606 -15.19 -21.51 -52.82
C VAL A 606 -14.09 -22.29 -53.47
N THR A 607 -13.91 -23.56 -53.09
CA THR A 607 -12.99 -24.49 -53.69
C THR A 607 -13.74 -25.66 -54.35
N ASN A 608 -13.28 -26.04 -55.52
CA ASN A 608 -13.81 -27.16 -56.27
C ASN A 608 -15.32 -27.11 -56.55
N ALA A 609 -15.86 -25.89 -56.84
CA ALA A 609 -17.22 -25.77 -57.34
C ALA A 609 -17.29 -26.38 -58.74
N VAL A 610 -18.19 -27.36 -58.92
CA VAL A 610 -18.30 -28.09 -60.18
C VAL A 610 -19.24 -27.39 -61.14
N VAL A 611 -18.73 -27.03 -62.30
CA VAL A 611 -19.54 -26.47 -63.40
C VAL A 611 -19.85 -27.58 -64.39
N THR A 612 -21.10 -27.82 -64.59
CA THR A 612 -21.60 -28.81 -65.56
C THR A 612 -22.52 -28.13 -66.58
N ASP A 613 -22.32 -28.45 -67.86
CA ASP A 613 -23.22 -28.01 -68.94
C ASP A 613 -23.45 -29.19 -69.86
N SER A 614 -24.70 -29.64 -69.98
CA SER A 614 -25.11 -30.65 -70.94
C SER A 614 -25.68 -29.97 -72.17
N LEU A 615 -24.98 -30.14 -73.31
CA LEU A 615 -25.45 -29.58 -74.56
C LEU A 615 -26.70 -30.28 -75.03
N PRO A 616 -27.73 -29.52 -75.53
CA PRO A 616 -28.97 -30.10 -75.96
C PRO A 616 -28.77 -31.03 -77.18
N GLY A 617 -29.76 -31.86 -77.44
CA GLY A 617 -29.78 -32.70 -78.67
C GLY A 617 -29.49 -31.89 -79.90
N GLY A 618 -28.79 -32.46 -80.85
CA GLY A 618 -28.36 -31.73 -82.08
C GLY A 618 -27.17 -30.77 -81.90
N THR A 619 -26.64 -30.62 -80.68
CA THR A 619 -25.50 -29.77 -80.40
C THR A 619 -24.36 -30.60 -79.82
N THR A 620 -23.14 -30.45 -80.40
CA THR A 620 -21.91 -31.15 -79.91
C THR A 620 -20.72 -30.21 -79.87
N LEU A 621 -19.73 -30.55 -79.05
CA LEU A 621 -18.45 -29.81 -79.00
C LEU A 621 -17.77 -29.89 -80.38
N ARG A 622 -17.38 -28.77 -80.93
CA ARG A 622 -16.54 -28.64 -82.14
C ARG A 622 -15.05 -28.75 -81.83
N GLY A 623 -14.65 -28.52 -80.64
CA GLY A 623 -13.28 -28.55 -80.12
C GLY A 623 -13.28 -28.60 -78.62
N ALA A 624 -12.14 -28.72 -78.01
CA ALA A 624 -11.99 -28.64 -76.58
C ALA A 624 -12.52 -27.28 -76.06
N TRP A 625 -13.29 -27.31 -74.98
CA TRP A 625 -13.59 -26.08 -74.22
C TRP A 625 -12.38 -25.59 -73.53
N THR A 626 -12.30 -24.28 -73.25
CA THR A 626 -11.22 -23.65 -72.48
C THR A 626 -11.80 -22.96 -71.24
N CYS A 627 -11.00 -22.96 -70.16
CA CYS A 627 -11.38 -22.27 -68.91
C CYS A 627 -10.25 -21.30 -68.53
N SER A 628 -10.63 -20.07 -68.21
CA SER A 628 -9.75 -19.05 -67.67
C SER A 628 -10.41 -18.44 -66.43
N ALA A 629 -9.60 -18.03 -65.42
CA ALA A 629 -10.10 -17.42 -64.20
C ALA A 629 -9.38 -16.10 -63.89
N THR A 630 -10.04 -15.22 -63.15
CA THR A 630 -9.48 -13.97 -62.63
C THR A 630 -8.33 -14.24 -61.65
N SER A 631 -7.43 -13.29 -61.50
CA SER A 631 -6.29 -13.41 -60.56
C SER A 631 -6.75 -13.85 -59.16
N GLY A 632 -6.10 -14.81 -58.57
CA GLY A 632 -6.46 -15.41 -57.28
C GLY A 632 -7.50 -16.53 -57.37
N SER A 633 -8.15 -16.72 -58.55
CA SER A 633 -9.07 -17.82 -58.83
C SER A 633 -8.44 -18.77 -59.84
N THR A 634 -8.87 -20.04 -59.86
CA THR A 634 -8.30 -21.04 -60.74
C THR A 634 -9.34 -21.98 -61.37
N CYS A 635 -9.09 -22.51 -62.55
CA CYS A 635 -9.78 -23.64 -63.13
C CYS A 635 -9.02 -24.93 -62.82
N ALA A 636 -9.69 -26.00 -62.46
CA ALA A 636 -9.08 -27.32 -62.22
C ALA A 636 -8.44 -27.91 -63.50
N ALA A 637 -8.98 -27.52 -64.68
CA ALA A 637 -8.38 -27.81 -65.97
C ALA A 637 -8.52 -26.60 -66.87
N ALA A 638 -7.48 -26.27 -67.61
CA ALA A 638 -7.44 -25.13 -68.53
C ALA A 638 -8.26 -25.44 -69.84
N SER A 639 -8.47 -26.70 -70.17
CA SER A 639 -9.29 -27.17 -71.29
C SER A 639 -9.74 -28.60 -71.10
N GLY A 640 -10.74 -29.02 -71.87
CA GLY A 640 -11.24 -30.39 -71.83
C GLY A 640 -12.35 -30.64 -72.85
N GLY A 641 -12.87 -31.84 -72.89
CA GLY A 641 -13.90 -32.27 -73.85
C GLY A 641 -13.34 -32.65 -75.23
N ALA A 642 -13.82 -33.73 -75.81
CA ALA A 642 -13.46 -34.21 -77.15
C ALA A 642 -14.46 -33.66 -78.18
N VAL A 643 -14.01 -33.56 -79.43
CA VAL A 643 -14.90 -33.23 -80.58
C VAL A 643 -16.04 -34.25 -80.62
N GLY A 644 -17.31 -33.80 -80.76
CA GLY A 644 -18.48 -34.65 -80.76
C GLY A 644 -19.09 -34.94 -79.38
N ALA A 645 -18.39 -34.66 -78.30
CA ALA A 645 -18.94 -34.73 -76.95
C ALA A 645 -20.06 -33.70 -76.73
N ASN A 646 -20.94 -33.99 -75.77
CA ASN A 646 -22.11 -33.17 -75.47
C ASN A 646 -22.13 -32.62 -74.05
N ALA A 647 -21.00 -32.60 -73.35
CA ALA A 647 -20.94 -32.14 -71.97
C ALA A 647 -19.67 -31.40 -71.64
N VAL A 648 -19.79 -30.40 -70.81
CA VAL A 648 -18.72 -29.71 -70.12
C VAL A 648 -18.78 -30.12 -68.62
N ASN A 649 -17.61 -30.41 -68.05
CA ASN A 649 -17.48 -30.63 -66.61
C ASN A 649 -16.10 -30.11 -66.19
N VAL A 650 -16.06 -29.11 -65.33
CA VAL A 650 -14.86 -28.50 -64.80
C VAL A 650 -15.04 -27.98 -63.39
N GLY A 651 -14.07 -28.23 -62.53
CA GLY A 651 -14.01 -27.62 -61.22
C GLY A 651 -13.38 -26.22 -61.27
N VAL A 652 -13.91 -25.30 -60.47
CA VAL A 652 -13.37 -23.95 -60.31
C VAL A 652 -13.16 -23.61 -58.84
N ASN A 653 -12.05 -22.91 -58.55
CA ASN A 653 -11.81 -22.30 -57.23
C ASN A 653 -11.95 -20.78 -57.43
N LEU A 654 -12.89 -20.16 -56.72
CA LEU A 654 -13.15 -18.74 -56.87
C LEU A 654 -13.02 -18.01 -55.52
N ILE A 655 -12.17 -16.99 -55.49
CA ILE A 655 -12.13 -16.07 -54.35
C ILE A 655 -13.40 -15.23 -54.30
N ASN A 656 -13.61 -14.47 -53.22
CA ASN A 656 -14.68 -13.46 -53.18
C ASN A 656 -14.49 -12.43 -54.33
N GLY A 657 -15.54 -12.19 -55.13
CA GLY A 657 -15.50 -11.37 -56.34
C GLY A 657 -14.81 -12.05 -57.53
N GLY A 658 -14.30 -13.27 -57.37
CA GLY A 658 -13.61 -14.03 -58.41
C GLY A 658 -14.54 -14.58 -59.48
N GLN A 659 -14.04 -14.72 -60.71
CA GLN A 659 -14.79 -15.20 -61.86
C GLN A 659 -14.01 -16.27 -62.64
N ALA A 660 -14.72 -17.23 -63.23
CA ALA A 660 -14.18 -18.15 -64.22
C ALA A 660 -15.01 -18.06 -65.49
N THR A 661 -14.35 -17.97 -66.62
CA THR A 661 -14.94 -17.95 -67.94
C THR A 661 -14.62 -19.24 -68.68
N ILE A 662 -15.66 -20.00 -69.03
CA ILE A 662 -15.54 -21.23 -69.82
C ILE A 662 -16.04 -20.93 -71.26
N SER A 663 -15.18 -21.07 -72.22
CA SER A 663 -15.48 -20.90 -73.64
C SER A 663 -15.74 -22.27 -74.24
N VAL A 664 -16.94 -22.50 -74.79
CA VAL A 664 -17.44 -23.80 -75.22
C VAL A 664 -17.77 -23.72 -76.74
N PRO A 665 -16.87 -24.11 -77.62
CA PRO A 665 -17.11 -24.10 -79.06
C PRO A 665 -18.01 -25.27 -79.43
N VAL A 666 -19.10 -24.98 -80.11
CA VAL A 666 -20.13 -25.99 -80.49
C VAL A 666 -20.44 -25.99 -82.00
N SER A 667 -20.92 -27.13 -82.49
CA SER A 667 -21.55 -27.28 -83.80
C SER A 667 -22.99 -27.64 -83.62
N PHE A 668 -23.83 -27.05 -84.42
CA PHE A 668 -25.26 -27.38 -84.54
C PHE A 668 -25.53 -28.40 -85.65
N SER A 669 -26.35 -29.37 -85.46
CA SER A 669 -26.76 -30.32 -86.46
C SER A 669 -27.35 -29.59 -87.64
N SER A 670 -27.14 -30.08 -88.88
CA SER A 670 -27.78 -29.58 -90.06
C SER A 670 -29.24 -30.05 -90.16
N ASN A 671 -29.62 -31.06 -89.41
CA ASN A 671 -30.99 -31.55 -89.31
C ASN A 671 -31.76 -30.79 -88.20
N PRO A 672 -32.73 -29.93 -88.58
CA PRO A 672 -33.50 -29.16 -87.58
C PRO A 672 -34.37 -30.04 -86.64
N GLY A 673 -34.69 -31.27 -87.04
CA GLY A 673 -35.43 -32.20 -86.19
C GLY A 673 -34.55 -32.90 -85.06
N ALA A 674 -33.25 -32.56 -84.99
CA ALA A 674 -32.36 -33.11 -83.98
C ALA A 674 -32.35 -32.29 -82.65
N TYR A 675 -33.06 -31.18 -82.55
CA TYR A 675 -33.14 -30.26 -81.41
C TYR A 675 -34.32 -30.49 -80.51
#